data_eba9e703e669d64b98e1777c4f60628e
#
_entry.id   eba9e703e669d64b98e1777c4f60628e
#
_cell.length_a   1.000
_cell.length_b   1.000
_cell.length_c   1.000
_cell.angle_alpha   90.00
_cell.angle_beta   90.00
_cell.angle_gamma   90.00
#
_symmetry.space_group_name_H-M   'P 1'
#
loop_
_entity.id
_entity.type
_entity.pdbx_description
1 polymer ?
#
loop_
_entity_poly.entity_id
_entity_poly.type
_entity_poly.pdbx_seq_one_letter_code
_entity_poly.pdbx_strand_id
1 'polypeptide(L)'
;MDKSHKHHVNAERHDHPEKHDQPAEHNHSARKNTSHEAHKNGLKDHSGHHGVMIKEFRRRFWLSLIFTLPILILSPMIQDLLGFRFTLLGAPDKYILFALSTVVFFYGGWPFLTGLVVEVKKKQPGMMTLIAVAITVAWGYSSATTFGVKGSTFFWELATLIDIMLLGHWIEMKSILGASKSLQMLVEMMPDEAHLVKNGGTEDVKVDQLKKDDLVLVRPGEKIPVDGVVVEGESNVNEAMITGESKPVVKGKDDRVTGGSLNGNGSLTVSVRQVGEEAYLSKVINMVRDAQDKKSKTQNLADRIAFWLTVIALSVGFGTLAAWLLIGKPFVFALERMATVMVIACPHALGLAVPLVVAISTSVAAQHGLLIRNRTAFENSRKISVMIFDKTGTLTMGNFGVTRYGSFVETYNDTQILSLAGALEAKSEHPLAMGIMQKIKDEKIVIPEAVNFNAITGKGIEAVVENKNVKVVSPGFLAEKKIEIPSEAYINEAETVVFVVVDDKLTGFIAMSDEIRKESYEAVKMLKEHGLKLFMITGDNEKVAKSVSDALGLDGWYAGILPDGKLKKVKEFQKKGEFVAMTGDGVNDAPALAAADVGIAIGSGTDIAAETADIILVNSNPQDIASLVIFGKATYNKMIQNFIWATGYNVVAIPLAAGVLFSAGIIISPAIGAVFMSVSTVIVAINAQFLKRKMRKI
;
A
#
# COMPACT_ATOMS: atom_id res chain seq x y z
N MET A 1 12.50 51.50 -48.84
CA MET A 1 11.10 51.28 -49.23
C MET A 1 10.48 50.47 -48.13
N ASP A 2 10.04 51.08 -47.07
CA ASP A 2 8.90 51.94 -46.77
C ASP A 2 7.55 51.21 -46.97
N LYS A 3 6.86 51.06 -45.84
CA LYS A 3 5.47 51.28 -45.41
C LYS A 3 5.06 50.31 -44.32
N SER A 4 5.18 50.64 -43.08
CA SER A 4 4.22 51.18 -42.10
C SER A 4 2.72 51.08 -42.47
N HIS A 5 1.95 50.43 -41.60
CA HIS A 5 0.60 50.85 -41.23
C HIS A 5 0.26 50.47 -39.75
N LYS A 6 0.11 51.56 -39.00
CA LYS A 6 -0.61 51.63 -37.71
C LYS A 6 -2.12 51.56 -37.97
N HIS A 7 -2.87 50.93 -37.10
CA HIS A 7 -4.25 51.38 -36.77
C HIS A 7 -4.58 51.12 -35.28
N HIS A 8 -4.92 52.16 -34.68
CA HIS A 8 -5.62 52.69 -33.53
C HIS A 8 -6.62 51.73 -32.81
N VAL A 9 -6.44 51.60 -31.53
CA VAL A 9 -7.24 51.93 -30.31
C VAL A 9 -8.69 52.30 -30.56
N ASN A 10 -9.59 51.59 -29.90
CA ASN A 10 -10.75 52.19 -29.24
C ASN A 10 -11.06 51.44 -27.92
N ALA A 11 -11.07 52.23 -26.85
CA ALA A 11 -11.45 51.85 -25.51
C ALA A 11 -12.95 52.16 -25.32
N GLU A 12 -13.70 51.22 -24.85
CA GLU A 12 -14.95 51.51 -24.17
C GLU A 12 -14.90 50.98 -22.73
N ARG A 13 -15.00 51.95 -21.82
CA ARG A 13 -15.17 51.75 -20.40
C ARG A 13 -16.63 51.36 -20.13
N HIS A 14 -16.82 50.26 -19.38
CA HIS A 14 -18.00 50.07 -18.57
C HIS A 14 -17.61 49.88 -17.12
N ASP A 15 -17.95 50.92 -16.33
CA ASP A 15 -17.92 50.91 -14.86
C ASP A 15 -18.96 49.92 -14.33
N HIS A 16 -18.52 49.00 -13.50
CA HIS A 16 -19.36 48.38 -12.46
C HIS A 16 -18.56 48.26 -11.16
N PRO A 17 -19.16 48.55 -9.99
CA PRO A 17 -18.44 48.76 -8.74
C PRO A 17 -17.95 47.43 -8.09
N GLU A 18 -16.67 47.39 -7.83
CA GLU A 18 -16.07 46.37 -7.01
C GLU A 18 -16.56 46.48 -5.57
N LYS A 19 -17.22 45.42 -5.09
CA LYS A 19 -17.34 45.15 -3.66
C LYS A 19 -16.07 44.53 -3.17
N HIS A 20 -15.32 45.27 -2.36
CA HIS A 20 -14.24 44.78 -1.54
C HIS A 20 -14.78 43.78 -0.50
N ASP A 21 -14.57 42.47 -0.74
CA ASP A 21 -14.57 41.47 0.33
C ASP A 21 -13.16 41.38 0.87
N GLN A 22 -13.00 41.82 2.13
CA GLN A 22 -11.77 41.63 2.90
C GLN A 22 -11.53 40.13 3.14
N PRO A 23 -10.30 39.61 3.03
CA PRO A 23 -10.00 38.25 3.43
C PRO A 23 -10.09 38.16 4.95
N ALA A 24 -10.95 37.29 5.43
CA ALA A 24 -11.00 36.90 6.85
C ALA A 24 -9.64 36.32 7.27
N GLU A 25 -8.99 37.00 8.19
CA GLU A 25 -7.84 36.48 8.94
C GLU A 25 -8.25 35.19 9.66
N HIS A 26 -7.88 34.05 9.11
CA HIS A 26 -7.95 32.79 9.81
C HIS A 26 -6.87 32.76 10.88
N ASN A 27 -7.28 32.94 12.11
CA ASN A 27 -6.53 32.76 13.31
C ASN A 27 -5.93 31.33 13.38
N HIS A 28 -4.67 31.15 13.03
CA HIS A 28 -3.89 29.91 13.07
C HIS A 28 -3.24 29.66 14.45
N SER A 29 -3.94 29.94 15.54
CA SER A 29 -3.33 29.75 16.88
C SER A 29 -4.09 28.83 17.85
N ALA A 30 -4.97 27.94 17.37
CA ALA A 30 -5.68 27.00 18.26
C ALA A 30 -5.93 25.61 17.65
N ARG A 31 -4.93 25.00 16.97
CA ARG A 31 -5.02 23.61 16.50
C ARG A 31 -3.68 22.86 16.59
N LYS A 32 -3.09 22.86 17.77
CA LYS A 32 -1.85 22.11 18.02
C LYS A 32 -1.95 21.22 19.25
N ASN A 33 -2.99 20.43 19.45
CA ASN A 33 -2.97 19.39 20.50
C ASN A 33 -4.13 18.40 20.40
N THR A 34 -4.29 17.69 19.26
CA THR A 34 -5.29 16.59 19.19
C THR A 34 -4.95 15.50 18.16
N SER A 35 -3.67 15.25 17.89
CA SER A 35 -3.31 14.32 16.79
C SER A 35 -3.60 12.84 17.09
N HIS A 36 -3.39 12.37 18.32
CA HIS A 36 -3.64 10.95 18.68
C HIS A 36 -5.13 10.62 18.82
N GLU A 37 -5.92 11.51 19.42
CA GLU A 37 -7.38 11.34 19.49
C GLU A 37 -8.03 11.55 18.12
N ALA A 38 -7.50 12.44 17.28
CA ALA A 38 -7.97 12.61 15.90
C ALA A 38 -7.67 11.39 15.03
N HIS A 39 -6.55 10.69 15.21
CA HIS A 39 -6.23 9.43 14.53
C HIS A 39 -7.12 8.28 14.99
N LYS A 40 -7.33 8.11 16.31
CA LYS A 40 -8.27 7.13 16.85
C LYS A 40 -9.71 7.47 16.47
N ASN A 41 -10.09 8.74 16.43
CA ASN A 41 -11.43 9.19 16.05
C ASN A 41 -11.65 9.11 14.53
N GLY A 42 -10.68 9.42 13.69
CA GLY A 42 -10.78 9.23 12.23
C GLY A 42 -10.93 7.76 11.82
N LEU A 43 -10.24 6.83 12.49
CA LEU A 43 -10.41 5.38 12.31
C LEU A 43 -11.73 4.88 12.91
N LYS A 44 -12.17 5.46 14.05
CA LYS A 44 -13.49 5.19 14.62
C LYS A 44 -14.61 5.72 13.74
N ASP A 45 -14.45 6.83 13.01
CA ASP A 45 -15.46 7.38 12.11
C ASP A 45 -15.63 6.50 10.86
N HIS A 46 -14.57 6.09 10.17
CA HIS A 46 -14.70 5.21 9.01
C HIS A 46 -15.08 3.77 9.39
N SER A 47 -14.46 3.19 10.41
CA SER A 47 -14.85 1.88 10.93
C SER A 47 -16.21 1.95 11.64
N GLY A 48 -16.54 3.07 12.27
CA GLY A 48 -17.83 3.35 12.90
C GLY A 48 -18.94 3.43 11.88
N HIS A 49 -18.75 4.12 10.75
CA HIS A 49 -19.77 4.25 9.70
C HIS A 49 -20.05 2.89 9.03
N HIS A 50 -19.01 2.15 8.65
CA HIS A 50 -19.15 0.79 8.13
C HIS A 50 -19.72 -0.18 9.18
N GLY A 51 -19.34 -0.06 10.45
CA GLY A 51 -19.89 -0.85 11.55
C GLY A 51 -21.38 -0.60 11.81
N VAL A 52 -21.82 0.65 11.68
CA VAL A 52 -23.24 1.04 11.76
C VAL A 52 -24.02 0.45 10.59
N MET A 53 -23.52 0.58 9.37
CA MET A 53 -24.15 0.00 8.17
C MET A 53 -24.26 -1.53 8.26
N ILE A 54 -23.23 -2.24 8.72
CA ILE A 54 -23.29 -3.70 8.94
C ILE A 54 -24.40 -4.08 9.93
N LYS A 55 -24.50 -3.36 11.05
CA LYS A 55 -25.56 -3.59 12.05
C LYS A 55 -26.94 -3.32 11.45
N GLU A 56 -27.07 -2.29 10.63
CA GLU A 56 -28.30 -1.91 9.96
C GLU A 56 -28.74 -2.97 8.95
N PHE A 57 -27.86 -3.39 8.00
CA PHE A 57 -28.18 -4.44 7.03
C PHE A 57 -28.52 -5.76 7.72
N ARG A 58 -27.76 -6.17 8.75
CA ARG A 58 -28.04 -7.37 9.54
C ARG A 58 -29.39 -7.30 10.23
N ARG A 59 -29.75 -6.16 10.85
CA ARG A 59 -31.03 -5.95 11.51
C ARG A 59 -32.17 -6.00 10.50
N ARG A 60 -32.03 -5.32 9.37
CA ARG A 60 -33.03 -5.30 8.30
C ARG A 60 -33.24 -6.70 7.72
N PHE A 61 -32.17 -7.45 7.49
CA PHE A 61 -32.26 -8.83 7.01
C PHE A 61 -33.07 -9.71 7.95
N TRP A 62 -32.74 -9.76 9.24
CA TRP A 62 -33.46 -10.63 10.18
C TRP A 62 -34.93 -10.23 10.36
N LEU A 63 -35.23 -8.93 10.42
CA LEU A 63 -36.60 -8.46 10.50
C LEU A 63 -37.39 -8.74 9.22
N SER A 64 -36.81 -8.50 8.04
CA SER A 64 -37.47 -8.86 6.76
C SER A 64 -37.74 -10.35 6.68
N LEU A 65 -36.78 -11.19 7.06
CA LEU A 65 -36.91 -12.66 7.05
C LEU A 65 -38.07 -13.15 7.92
N ILE A 66 -38.28 -12.52 9.07
CA ILE A 66 -39.45 -12.85 9.96
C ILE A 66 -40.77 -12.62 9.22
N PHE A 67 -40.89 -11.55 8.41
CA PHE A 67 -42.09 -11.29 7.62
C PHE A 67 -42.12 -12.12 6.31
N THR A 68 -40.99 -12.48 5.76
CA THR A 68 -40.91 -13.30 4.55
C THR A 68 -41.36 -14.74 4.77
N LEU A 69 -41.10 -15.33 5.93
CA LEU A 69 -41.55 -16.69 6.24
C LEU A 69 -43.09 -16.86 6.12
N PRO A 70 -43.93 -16.01 6.75
CA PRO A 70 -45.38 -16.07 6.53
C PRO A 70 -45.80 -15.81 5.07
N ILE A 71 -45.11 -14.89 4.37
CA ILE A 71 -45.37 -14.63 2.94
C ILE A 71 -45.17 -15.90 2.12
N LEU A 72 -44.08 -16.64 2.35
CA LEU A 72 -43.82 -17.90 1.67
C LEU A 72 -44.88 -18.96 1.96
N ILE A 73 -45.29 -19.10 3.21
CA ILE A 73 -46.31 -20.08 3.66
C ILE A 73 -47.67 -19.76 3.01
N LEU A 74 -48.06 -18.48 2.95
CA LEU A 74 -49.32 -18.03 2.41
C LEU A 74 -49.34 -17.87 0.88
N SER A 75 -48.17 -17.92 0.20
CA SER A 75 -48.08 -17.76 -1.24
C SER A 75 -48.67 -18.95 -1.99
N PRO A 76 -49.71 -18.76 -2.85
CA PRO A 76 -50.31 -19.86 -3.59
C PRO A 76 -49.30 -20.64 -4.45
N MET A 77 -48.34 -19.92 -5.10
CA MET A 77 -47.34 -20.55 -5.97
C MET A 77 -46.38 -21.46 -5.18
N ILE A 78 -45.98 -21.07 -3.98
CA ILE A 78 -45.15 -21.90 -3.09
C ILE A 78 -45.92 -23.11 -2.58
N GLN A 79 -47.18 -22.92 -2.23
CA GLN A 79 -48.07 -24.01 -1.83
C GLN A 79 -48.27 -25.05 -2.92
N ASP A 80 -48.54 -24.60 -4.14
CA ASP A 80 -48.69 -25.50 -5.30
C ASP A 80 -47.37 -26.24 -5.62
N LEU A 81 -46.22 -25.60 -5.47
CA LEU A 81 -44.89 -26.20 -5.66
C LEU A 81 -44.57 -27.30 -4.63
N LEU A 82 -44.98 -27.07 -3.39
CA LEU A 82 -44.74 -27.99 -2.25
C LEU A 82 -45.87 -29.01 -2.03
N GLY A 83 -46.95 -28.93 -2.83
CA GLY A 83 -48.04 -29.87 -2.79
C GLY A 83 -48.92 -29.78 -1.52
N PHE A 84 -48.97 -28.65 -0.85
CA PHE A 84 -49.84 -28.41 0.28
C PHE A 84 -50.74 -27.19 0.04
N ARG A 85 -51.88 -27.14 0.71
CA ARG A 85 -52.76 -25.97 0.74
C ARG A 85 -52.99 -25.52 2.17
N PHE A 86 -52.65 -24.28 2.46
CA PHE A 86 -52.87 -23.66 3.76
C PHE A 86 -53.52 -22.28 3.55
N THR A 87 -54.60 -22.04 4.24
CA THR A 87 -55.28 -20.74 4.28
C THR A 87 -55.47 -20.35 5.72
N LEU A 88 -55.13 -19.09 6.06
CA LEU A 88 -55.31 -18.59 7.43
C LEU A 88 -56.74 -18.07 7.66
N LEU A 89 -57.24 -17.27 6.72
CA LEU A 89 -58.57 -16.63 6.77
C LEU A 89 -59.35 -16.86 5.47
N GLY A 90 -58.84 -17.60 4.50
CA GLY A 90 -59.43 -17.81 3.17
C GLY A 90 -59.28 -16.61 2.21
N ALA A 91 -60.35 -16.06 1.69
CA ALA A 91 -60.30 -14.97 0.72
C ALA A 91 -59.53 -13.70 1.21
N PRO A 92 -59.50 -13.33 2.50
CA PRO A 92 -58.68 -12.25 3.03
C PRO A 92 -57.18 -12.47 2.97
N ASP A 93 -56.66 -13.70 2.77
CA ASP A 93 -55.20 -13.98 2.79
C ASP A 93 -54.38 -13.14 1.79
N LYS A 94 -54.95 -12.74 0.66
CA LYS A 94 -54.33 -11.83 -0.29
C LYS A 94 -54.03 -10.44 0.29
N TYR A 95 -54.84 -9.95 1.22
CA TYR A 95 -54.60 -8.67 1.90
C TYR A 95 -53.57 -8.80 2.99
N ILE A 96 -53.47 -9.97 3.65
CA ILE A 96 -52.41 -10.27 4.59
C ILE A 96 -51.07 -10.31 3.86
N LEU A 97 -50.99 -11.00 2.72
CA LEU A 97 -49.80 -11.03 1.86
C LEU A 97 -49.38 -9.62 1.42
N PHE A 98 -50.33 -8.77 0.99
CA PHE A 98 -50.07 -7.40 0.64
C PHE A 98 -49.51 -6.59 1.82
N ALA A 99 -50.11 -6.70 3.01
CA ALA A 99 -49.69 -5.97 4.20
C ALA A 99 -48.26 -6.38 4.62
N LEU A 100 -47.98 -7.68 4.74
CA LEU A 100 -46.67 -8.21 5.10
C LEU A 100 -45.60 -7.81 4.07
N SER A 101 -45.90 -7.95 2.78
CA SER A 101 -45.00 -7.61 1.71
C SER A 101 -44.72 -6.12 1.61
N THR A 102 -45.72 -5.29 1.97
CA THR A 102 -45.54 -3.83 2.04
C THR A 102 -44.58 -3.46 3.17
N VAL A 103 -44.63 -4.13 4.31
CA VAL A 103 -43.64 -3.95 5.38
C VAL A 103 -42.24 -4.33 4.89
N VAL A 104 -42.05 -5.47 4.22
CA VAL A 104 -40.76 -5.91 3.68
C VAL A 104 -40.28 -4.91 2.62
N PHE A 105 -41.13 -4.41 1.72
CA PHE A 105 -40.80 -3.46 0.69
C PHE A 105 -40.30 -2.13 1.26
N PHE A 106 -41.03 -1.50 2.18
CA PHE A 106 -40.62 -0.21 2.73
C PHE A 106 -39.56 -0.34 3.83
N TYR A 107 -39.52 -1.36 4.63
CA TYR A 107 -38.52 -1.53 5.67
C TYR A 107 -37.23 -2.18 5.13
N GLY A 108 -37.34 -3.36 4.54
CA GLY A 108 -36.22 -4.11 3.98
C GLY A 108 -35.67 -3.49 2.70
N GLY A 109 -36.57 -3.03 1.82
CA GLY A 109 -36.24 -2.40 0.54
C GLY A 109 -35.70 -0.96 0.65
N TRP A 110 -35.85 -0.30 1.80
CA TRP A 110 -35.49 1.12 1.97
C TRP A 110 -34.08 1.50 1.53
N PRO A 111 -33.02 0.74 1.84
CA PRO A 111 -31.68 1.06 1.38
C PRO A 111 -31.56 1.13 -0.15
N PHE A 112 -32.27 0.25 -0.85
CA PHE A 112 -32.25 0.19 -2.31
C PHE A 112 -33.03 1.37 -2.92
N LEU A 113 -34.19 1.72 -2.33
CA LEU A 113 -34.99 2.87 -2.79
C LEU A 113 -34.25 4.20 -2.59
N THR A 114 -33.60 4.38 -1.45
CA THR A 114 -32.81 5.59 -1.20
C THR A 114 -31.55 5.61 -2.06
N GLY A 115 -30.91 4.45 -2.28
CA GLY A 115 -29.77 4.29 -3.18
C GLY A 115 -30.09 4.66 -4.62
N LEU A 116 -31.26 4.27 -5.15
CA LEU A 116 -31.76 4.69 -6.45
C LEU A 116 -31.76 6.21 -6.60
N VAL A 117 -32.29 6.93 -5.60
CA VAL A 117 -32.34 8.39 -5.63
C VAL A 117 -30.96 9.02 -5.71
N VAL A 118 -29.99 8.45 -4.96
CA VAL A 118 -28.59 8.91 -4.96
C VAL A 118 -27.92 8.63 -6.32
N GLU A 119 -28.08 7.44 -6.87
CA GLU A 119 -27.49 7.06 -8.17
C GLU A 119 -28.05 7.88 -9.33
N VAL A 120 -29.37 8.11 -9.35
CA VAL A 120 -30.04 8.93 -10.38
C VAL A 120 -29.59 10.39 -10.29
N LYS A 121 -29.51 10.97 -9.07
CA LYS A 121 -29.01 12.34 -8.89
C LYS A 121 -27.56 12.50 -9.38
N LYS A 122 -26.73 11.48 -9.20
CA LYS A 122 -25.34 11.45 -9.69
C LYS A 122 -25.25 11.15 -11.21
N LYS A 123 -26.35 10.83 -11.88
CA LYS A 123 -26.40 10.36 -13.27
C LYS A 123 -25.51 9.13 -13.52
N GLN A 124 -25.38 8.29 -12.53
CA GLN A 124 -24.59 7.05 -12.55
C GLN A 124 -25.46 5.89 -12.06
N PRO A 125 -26.39 5.40 -12.90
CA PRO A 125 -27.20 4.25 -12.53
C PRO A 125 -26.32 3.04 -12.25
N GLY A 126 -26.61 2.33 -11.18
CA GLY A 126 -25.85 1.20 -10.71
C GLY A 126 -26.73 0.09 -10.13
N MET A 127 -26.18 -0.62 -9.20
CA MET A 127 -26.83 -1.77 -8.56
C MET A 127 -28.11 -1.39 -7.83
N MET A 128 -28.11 -0.28 -7.06
CA MET A 128 -29.29 0.16 -6.31
C MET A 128 -30.45 0.49 -7.23
N THR A 129 -30.16 1.07 -8.40
CA THR A 129 -31.16 1.38 -9.44
C THR A 129 -31.85 0.11 -9.93
N LEU A 130 -31.10 -0.94 -10.27
CA LEU A 130 -31.66 -2.20 -10.81
C LEU A 130 -32.57 -2.90 -9.78
N ILE A 131 -32.08 -3.01 -8.52
CA ILE A 131 -32.83 -3.64 -7.46
C ILE A 131 -34.10 -2.84 -7.13
N ALA A 132 -33.99 -1.52 -6.98
CA ALA A 132 -35.12 -0.66 -6.67
C ALA A 132 -36.20 -0.71 -7.76
N VAL A 133 -35.83 -0.75 -9.03
CA VAL A 133 -36.76 -0.90 -10.14
C VAL A 133 -37.45 -2.28 -10.06
N ALA A 134 -36.69 -3.35 -9.86
CA ALA A 134 -37.26 -4.70 -9.80
C ALA A 134 -38.26 -4.87 -8.64
N ILE A 135 -37.86 -4.42 -7.40
CA ILE A 135 -38.76 -4.52 -6.24
C ILE A 135 -39.97 -3.60 -6.33
N THR A 136 -39.82 -2.42 -6.92
CA THR A 136 -40.94 -1.46 -7.12
C THR A 136 -41.96 -2.00 -8.11
N VAL A 137 -41.48 -2.57 -9.20
CA VAL A 137 -42.32 -3.22 -10.23
C VAL A 137 -43.05 -4.44 -9.62
N ALA A 138 -42.34 -5.30 -8.89
CA ALA A 138 -42.94 -6.47 -8.24
C ALA A 138 -44.01 -6.07 -7.21
N TRP A 139 -43.73 -5.09 -6.36
CA TRP A 139 -44.67 -4.57 -5.37
C TRP A 139 -45.89 -3.89 -5.99
N GLY A 140 -45.65 -2.99 -6.96
CA GLY A 140 -46.72 -2.21 -7.62
C GLY A 140 -47.68 -3.11 -8.39
N TYR A 141 -47.15 -4.07 -9.18
CA TYR A 141 -47.95 -5.01 -9.92
C TYR A 141 -48.74 -5.96 -8.98
N SER A 142 -48.12 -6.54 -7.95
CA SER A 142 -48.78 -7.42 -6.99
C SER A 142 -49.87 -6.68 -6.19
N SER A 143 -49.66 -5.40 -5.89
CA SER A 143 -50.65 -4.54 -5.29
C SER A 143 -51.86 -4.35 -6.20
N ALA A 144 -51.64 -4.01 -7.48
CA ALA A 144 -52.70 -3.89 -8.46
C ALA A 144 -53.50 -5.19 -8.59
N THR A 145 -52.85 -6.34 -8.58
CA THR A 145 -53.50 -7.68 -8.63
C THR A 145 -54.33 -7.95 -7.38
N THR A 146 -53.86 -7.54 -6.22
CA THR A 146 -54.61 -7.68 -4.96
C THR A 146 -55.92 -6.91 -4.98
N PHE A 147 -55.93 -5.72 -5.63
CA PHE A 147 -57.08 -4.80 -5.69
C PHE A 147 -57.95 -4.93 -6.95
N GLY A 148 -57.75 -5.91 -7.82
CA GLY A 148 -58.69 -6.20 -8.88
C GLY A 148 -58.12 -6.49 -10.28
N VAL A 149 -56.83 -6.30 -10.53
CA VAL A 149 -56.22 -6.70 -11.79
C VAL A 149 -56.10 -8.24 -11.83
N LYS A 150 -56.49 -8.85 -12.95
CA LYS A 150 -56.33 -10.32 -13.12
C LYS A 150 -54.86 -10.68 -13.28
N GLY A 151 -54.35 -11.62 -12.46
CA GLY A 151 -52.98 -12.10 -12.54
C GLY A 151 -52.50 -12.77 -11.24
N SER A 152 -51.26 -13.28 -11.25
CA SER A 152 -50.60 -13.83 -10.07
C SER A 152 -49.80 -12.74 -9.35
N THR A 153 -49.66 -12.83 -8.03
CA THR A 153 -48.85 -11.88 -7.26
C THR A 153 -47.41 -12.30 -7.16
N PHE A 154 -46.48 -11.38 -7.11
CA PHE A 154 -45.03 -11.59 -6.95
C PHE A 154 -44.54 -11.25 -5.55
N PHE A 155 -45.37 -11.37 -4.53
CA PHE A 155 -45.01 -10.99 -3.17
C PHE A 155 -43.90 -11.87 -2.59
N TRP A 156 -43.85 -13.15 -2.93
CA TRP A 156 -42.83 -14.05 -2.42
C TRP A 156 -41.46 -13.79 -3.14
N GLU A 157 -41.48 -13.51 -4.43
CA GLU A 157 -40.28 -13.10 -5.18
C GLU A 157 -39.71 -11.78 -4.66
N LEU A 158 -40.57 -10.80 -4.43
CA LEU A 158 -40.22 -9.51 -3.84
C LEU A 158 -39.53 -9.68 -2.50
N ALA A 159 -40.12 -10.45 -1.59
CA ALA A 159 -39.64 -10.64 -0.23
C ALA A 159 -38.29 -11.40 -0.23
N THR A 160 -38.21 -12.50 -0.97
CA THR A 160 -36.98 -13.29 -1.09
C THR A 160 -35.87 -12.51 -1.78
N LEU A 161 -36.17 -11.71 -2.80
CA LEU A 161 -35.19 -10.84 -3.46
C LEU A 161 -34.60 -9.83 -2.48
N ILE A 162 -35.45 -9.14 -1.69
CA ILE A 162 -35.00 -8.16 -0.69
C ILE A 162 -34.11 -8.86 0.35
N ASP A 163 -34.51 -10.02 0.87
CA ASP A 163 -33.74 -10.76 1.89
C ASP A 163 -32.37 -11.20 1.35
N ILE A 164 -32.31 -11.75 0.12
CA ILE A 164 -31.07 -12.17 -0.51
C ILE A 164 -30.15 -10.96 -0.73
N MET A 165 -30.69 -9.83 -1.14
CA MET A 165 -29.93 -8.61 -1.35
C MET A 165 -29.40 -8.01 -0.05
N LEU A 166 -30.20 -7.98 1.01
CA LEU A 166 -29.77 -7.54 2.33
C LEU A 166 -28.66 -8.43 2.89
N LEU A 167 -28.80 -9.77 2.73
CA LEU A 167 -27.76 -10.74 3.09
C LEU A 167 -26.47 -10.53 2.30
N GLY A 168 -26.59 -10.33 0.99
CA GLY A 168 -25.46 -10.06 0.11
C GLY A 168 -24.67 -8.82 0.56
N HIS A 169 -25.33 -7.71 0.80
CA HIS A 169 -24.72 -6.46 1.29
C HIS A 169 -24.11 -6.62 2.69
N TRP A 170 -24.78 -7.35 3.58
CA TRP A 170 -24.21 -7.64 4.91
C TRP A 170 -22.90 -8.42 4.80
N ILE A 171 -22.84 -9.47 3.96
CA ILE A 171 -21.61 -10.26 3.73
C ILE A 171 -20.53 -9.39 3.07
N GLU A 172 -20.89 -8.56 2.11
CA GLU A 172 -20.00 -7.63 1.42
C GLU A 172 -19.33 -6.66 2.42
N MET A 173 -20.13 -5.93 3.19
CA MET A 173 -19.63 -4.97 4.18
C MET A 173 -18.75 -5.64 5.25
N LYS A 174 -19.16 -6.84 5.71
CA LYS A 174 -18.36 -7.63 6.66
C LYS A 174 -17.02 -8.06 6.06
N SER A 175 -16.96 -8.37 4.76
CA SER A 175 -15.73 -8.77 4.07
C SER A 175 -14.77 -7.60 3.91
N ILE A 176 -15.28 -6.41 3.57
CA ILE A 176 -14.49 -5.16 3.46
C ILE A 176 -13.92 -4.79 4.85
N LEU A 177 -14.75 -4.78 5.89
CA LEU A 177 -14.31 -4.46 7.25
C LEU A 177 -13.27 -5.47 7.76
N GLY A 178 -13.44 -6.76 7.46
CA GLY A 178 -12.49 -7.80 7.82
C GLY A 178 -11.12 -7.64 7.15
N ALA A 179 -11.09 -7.07 5.95
CA ALA A 179 -9.83 -6.75 5.24
C ALA A 179 -9.13 -5.53 5.86
N SER A 180 -9.89 -4.55 6.36
CA SER A 180 -9.36 -3.34 7.03
C SER A 180 -8.91 -3.59 8.48
N LYS A 181 -9.27 -4.72 9.09
CA LYS A 181 -8.93 -5.05 10.48
C LYS A 181 -7.42 -5.11 10.74
N SER A 182 -6.62 -5.43 9.73
CA SER A 182 -5.15 -5.46 9.86
C SER A 182 -4.56 -4.05 10.05
N LEU A 183 -5.17 -3.01 9.48
CA LEU A 183 -4.78 -1.62 9.74
C LEU A 183 -5.12 -1.24 11.20
N GLN A 184 -6.25 -1.70 11.71
CA GLN A 184 -6.62 -1.48 13.10
C GLN A 184 -5.62 -2.11 14.08
N MET A 185 -5.07 -3.29 13.75
CA MET A 185 -4.01 -3.91 14.56
C MET A 185 -2.75 -3.05 14.65
N LEU A 186 -2.35 -2.35 13.58
CA LEU A 186 -1.21 -1.41 13.60
C LEU A 186 -1.47 -0.25 14.56
N VAL A 187 -2.70 0.27 14.60
CA VAL A 187 -3.08 1.33 15.56
C VAL A 187 -3.10 0.83 16.99
N GLU A 188 -3.55 -0.40 17.22
CA GLU A 188 -3.57 -1.05 18.55
C GLU A 188 -2.15 -1.37 19.09
N MET A 189 -1.14 -1.27 18.23
CA MET A 189 0.28 -1.38 18.65
C MET A 189 0.78 -0.16 19.39
N MET A 190 0.25 1.02 19.10
CA MET A 190 0.66 2.25 19.77
C MET A 190 0.15 2.24 21.22
N PRO A 191 1.03 2.34 22.23
CA PRO A 191 0.59 2.49 23.61
C PRO A 191 -0.09 3.85 23.79
N ASP A 192 -1.01 3.90 24.75
CA ASP A 192 -1.73 5.13 25.08
C ASP A 192 -0.96 6.00 26.08
N GLU A 193 -0.08 5.38 26.89
CA GLU A 193 0.65 6.00 27.98
C GLU A 193 2.16 5.73 27.87
N ALA A 194 2.96 6.60 28.44
CA ALA A 194 4.41 6.53 28.49
C ALA A 194 4.91 6.99 29.86
N HIS A 195 6.04 6.44 30.33
CA HIS A 195 6.68 6.78 31.59
C HIS A 195 7.72 7.87 31.38
N LEU A 196 7.28 9.14 31.50
CA LEU A 196 8.16 10.32 31.35
C LEU A 196 9.08 10.44 32.56
N VAL A 197 10.40 10.54 32.32
CA VAL A 197 11.42 10.70 33.36
C VAL A 197 11.51 12.19 33.73
N LYS A 198 11.21 12.52 35.02
CA LYS A 198 11.30 13.88 35.57
C LYS A 198 11.83 13.86 36.99
N ASN A 199 12.76 14.76 37.29
CA ASN A 199 13.26 15.02 38.65
C ASN A 199 13.67 13.75 39.44
N GLY A 200 14.25 12.74 38.76
CA GLY A 200 14.70 11.48 39.38
C GLY A 200 13.60 10.47 39.65
N GLY A 201 12.36 10.68 39.13
CA GLY A 201 11.25 9.74 39.14
C GLY A 201 10.61 9.58 37.75
N THR A 202 9.57 8.77 37.68
CA THR A 202 8.76 8.59 36.47
C THR A 202 7.33 9.05 36.67
N GLU A 203 6.78 9.78 35.72
CA GLU A 203 5.38 10.24 35.68
C GLU A 203 4.69 9.58 34.46
N ASP A 204 3.51 8.99 34.68
CA ASP A 204 2.73 8.39 33.61
C ASP A 204 1.98 9.52 32.87
N VAL A 205 2.29 9.67 31.58
CA VAL A 205 1.71 10.68 30.72
C VAL A 205 1.12 10.05 29.47
N LYS A 206 0.14 10.68 28.85
CA LYS A 206 -0.32 10.25 27.54
C LYS A 206 0.75 10.47 26.47
N VAL A 207 0.89 9.54 25.53
CA VAL A 207 1.89 9.61 24.45
C VAL A 207 1.76 10.90 23.61
N ASP A 208 0.55 11.45 23.46
CA ASP A 208 0.29 12.70 22.76
C ASP A 208 0.80 13.96 23.48
N GLN A 209 1.17 13.85 24.75
CA GLN A 209 1.75 14.94 25.55
C GLN A 209 3.27 14.99 25.51
N LEU A 210 3.91 13.92 24.99
CA LEU A 210 5.37 13.86 24.85
C LEU A 210 5.86 14.89 23.83
N LYS A 211 7.04 15.41 24.10
CA LYS A 211 7.75 16.37 23.24
C LYS A 211 9.09 15.79 22.81
N LYS A 212 9.63 16.35 21.73
CA LYS A 212 10.98 16.04 21.29
C LYS A 212 11.97 16.32 22.43
N ASP A 213 12.94 15.41 22.58
CA ASP A 213 14.00 15.37 23.59
C ASP A 213 13.52 15.05 25.02
N ASP A 214 12.24 14.74 25.24
CA ASP A 214 11.78 14.13 26.49
C ASP A 214 12.46 12.76 26.68
N LEU A 215 12.70 12.39 27.94
CA LEU A 215 13.24 11.09 28.32
C LEU A 215 12.11 10.19 28.79
N VAL A 216 12.00 9.00 28.19
CA VAL A 216 10.96 8.01 28.51
C VAL A 216 11.59 6.72 28.94
N LEU A 217 11.15 6.20 30.08
CA LEU A 217 11.54 4.87 30.57
C LEU A 217 10.63 3.80 29.93
N VAL A 218 11.24 2.77 29.35
CA VAL A 218 10.56 1.60 28.79
C VAL A 218 10.99 0.38 29.60
N ARG A 219 10.06 -0.21 30.35
CA ARG A 219 10.32 -1.36 31.21
C ARG A 219 10.34 -2.66 30.41
N PRO A 220 10.89 -3.75 30.97
CA PRO A 220 10.84 -5.07 30.34
C PRO A 220 9.41 -5.50 30.01
N GLY A 221 9.20 -5.97 28.77
CA GLY A 221 7.90 -6.42 28.30
C GLY A 221 6.92 -5.32 27.89
N GLU A 222 7.29 -4.05 28.00
CA GLU A 222 6.47 -2.92 27.55
C GLU A 222 6.72 -2.61 26.08
N LYS A 223 5.72 -1.97 25.44
CA LYS A 223 5.88 -1.40 24.10
C LYS A 223 6.60 -0.07 24.19
N ILE A 224 7.51 0.17 23.24
CA ILE A 224 8.17 1.46 23.07
C ILE A 224 7.11 2.49 22.64
N PRO A 225 6.93 3.61 23.37
CA PRO A 225 5.79 4.50 23.13
C PRO A 225 5.97 5.41 21.91
N VAL A 226 7.20 5.78 21.56
CA VAL A 226 7.54 6.73 20.49
C VAL A 226 8.87 6.40 19.85
N ASP A 227 9.12 6.97 18.67
CA ASP A 227 10.42 6.84 18.00
C ASP A 227 11.48 7.66 18.73
N GLY A 228 12.63 7.05 18.99
CA GLY A 228 13.68 7.70 19.74
C GLY A 228 15.05 7.05 19.63
N VAL A 229 15.95 7.51 20.48
CA VAL A 229 17.32 6.99 20.61
C VAL A 229 17.53 6.55 22.05
N VAL A 230 18.11 5.39 22.26
CA VAL A 230 18.44 4.87 23.58
C VAL A 230 19.56 5.72 24.18
N VAL A 231 19.33 6.29 25.36
CA VAL A 231 20.32 7.07 26.11
C VAL A 231 21.00 6.18 27.13
N GLU A 232 20.24 5.25 27.74
CA GLU A 232 20.73 4.37 28.80
C GLU A 232 20.00 3.02 28.75
N GLY A 233 20.72 1.95 29.09
CA GLY A 233 20.21 0.58 29.12
C GLY A 233 20.59 -0.23 27.88
N GLU A 234 20.31 -1.54 27.96
CA GLU A 234 20.47 -2.49 26.87
C GLU A 234 19.35 -3.53 26.94
N SER A 235 18.73 -3.86 25.82
CA SER A 235 17.65 -4.84 25.74
C SER A 235 17.53 -5.45 24.35
N ASN A 236 16.88 -6.62 24.30
CA ASN A 236 16.45 -7.23 23.04
C ASN A 236 15.09 -6.65 22.64
N VAL A 237 15.01 -5.90 21.57
CA VAL A 237 13.77 -5.30 21.08
C VAL A 237 13.20 -6.14 19.94
N ASN A 238 11.94 -6.54 20.06
CA ASN A 238 11.23 -7.27 19.01
C ASN A 238 10.49 -6.26 18.10
N GLU A 239 11.02 -6.08 16.91
CA GLU A 239 10.49 -5.19 15.88
C GLU A 239 9.66 -5.95 14.81
N ALA A 240 9.40 -7.27 15.02
CA ALA A 240 8.78 -8.17 14.04
C ALA A 240 7.44 -7.67 13.47
N MET A 241 6.65 -6.99 14.28
CA MET A 241 5.35 -6.46 13.86
C MET A 241 5.46 -5.22 12.97
N ILE A 242 6.62 -4.56 12.97
CA ILE A 242 6.90 -3.34 12.21
C ILE A 242 7.75 -3.68 10.98
N THR A 243 8.83 -4.44 11.19
CA THR A 243 9.80 -4.81 10.15
C THR A 243 9.49 -6.15 9.48
N GLY A 244 8.69 -7.00 10.10
CA GLY A 244 8.46 -8.37 9.63
C GLY A 244 9.56 -9.37 10.03
N GLU A 245 10.68 -8.92 10.60
CA GLU A 245 11.77 -9.77 11.04
C GLU A 245 11.47 -10.41 12.40
N SER A 246 11.42 -11.74 12.45
CA SER A 246 11.05 -12.48 13.67
C SER A 246 12.12 -12.49 14.77
N LYS A 247 13.36 -12.13 14.45
CA LYS A 247 14.48 -12.18 15.39
C LYS A 247 14.60 -10.86 16.15
N PRO A 248 14.54 -10.86 17.51
CA PRO A 248 14.77 -9.65 18.29
C PRO A 248 16.18 -9.08 18.05
N VAL A 249 16.28 -7.76 18.00
CA VAL A 249 17.53 -7.02 17.79
C VAL A 249 18.01 -6.46 19.11
N VAL A 250 19.30 -6.63 19.43
CA VAL A 250 19.90 -5.98 20.61
C VAL A 250 19.98 -4.48 20.36
N LYS A 251 19.46 -3.69 21.29
CA LYS A 251 19.50 -2.22 21.28
C LYS A 251 20.20 -1.74 22.55
N GLY A 252 21.19 -0.92 22.37
CA GLY A 252 21.97 -0.29 23.44
C GLY A 252 22.06 1.23 23.25
N LYS A 253 22.93 1.87 24.03
CA LYS A 253 23.14 3.32 23.96
C LYS A 253 23.43 3.78 22.52
N ASP A 254 22.82 4.89 22.13
CA ASP A 254 22.88 5.53 20.81
C ASP A 254 22.15 4.78 19.67
N ASP A 255 21.55 3.60 19.95
CA ASP A 255 20.73 2.89 18.98
C ASP A 255 19.34 3.52 18.82
N ARG A 256 18.82 3.50 17.59
CA ARG A 256 17.45 3.94 17.29
C ARG A 256 16.44 2.86 17.65
N VAL A 257 15.32 3.28 18.23
CA VAL A 257 14.17 2.44 18.53
C VAL A 257 12.90 3.03 17.93
N THR A 258 12.01 2.15 17.49
CA THR A 258 10.76 2.54 16.80
C THR A 258 9.57 2.33 17.73
N GLY A 259 8.68 3.31 17.80
CA GLY A 259 7.44 3.24 18.55
C GLY A 259 6.56 2.07 18.10
N GLY A 260 5.94 1.37 19.07
CA GLY A 260 5.16 0.16 18.83
C GLY A 260 5.95 -1.15 18.91
N SER A 261 7.29 -1.11 18.89
CA SER A 261 8.14 -2.29 19.11
C SER A 261 8.01 -2.80 20.55
N LEU A 262 8.18 -4.09 20.76
CA LEU A 262 8.11 -4.72 22.09
C LEU A 262 9.50 -4.82 22.71
N ASN A 263 9.69 -4.16 23.86
CA ASN A 263 10.91 -4.28 24.64
C ASN A 263 11.00 -5.66 25.28
N GLY A 264 12.20 -6.25 25.27
CA GLY A 264 12.46 -7.58 25.86
C GLY A 264 12.74 -7.52 27.35
N ASN A 265 13.89 -8.05 27.75
CA ASN A 265 14.21 -8.33 29.16
C ASN A 265 14.93 -7.17 29.88
N GLY A 266 15.47 -6.20 29.14
CA GLY A 266 16.17 -5.04 29.71
C GLY A 266 15.26 -3.83 29.90
N SER A 267 15.73 -2.84 30.63
CA SER A 267 15.10 -1.51 30.74
C SER A 267 15.83 -0.53 29.85
N LEU A 268 15.10 0.29 29.11
CA LEU A 268 15.64 1.29 28.20
C LEU A 268 15.17 2.69 28.60
N THR A 269 16.09 3.64 28.67
CA THR A 269 15.74 5.07 28.70
C THR A 269 15.90 5.63 27.29
N VAL A 270 14.83 6.12 26.73
CA VAL A 270 14.74 6.57 25.32
C VAL A 270 14.53 8.09 25.27
N SER A 271 15.38 8.77 24.52
CA SER A 271 15.18 10.19 24.18
C SER A 271 14.25 10.27 22.96
N VAL A 272 13.13 10.96 23.11
CA VAL A 272 12.10 11.13 22.08
C VAL A 272 12.64 11.92 20.89
N ARG A 273 12.49 11.40 19.66
CA ARG A 273 12.91 12.10 18.45
C ARG A 273 11.74 12.53 17.57
N GLN A 274 10.71 11.69 17.45
CA GLN A 274 9.53 11.96 16.61
C GLN A 274 8.25 11.66 17.39
N VAL A 275 7.27 12.54 17.30
CA VAL A 275 5.97 12.42 18.00
C VAL A 275 4.82 12.72 17.07
N GLY A 276 3.62 12.23 17.40
CA GLY A 276 2.38 12.54 16.69
C GLY A 276 2.39 12.06 15.22
N GLU A 277 2.14 12.97 14.28
CA GLU A 277 2.08 12.65 12.83
C GLU A 277 3.47 12.36 12.23
N GLU A 278 4.53 12.83 12.86
CA GLU A 278 5.89 12.58 12.40
C GLU A 278 6.40 11.21 12.81
N ALA A 279 5.78 10.55 13.79
CA ALA A 279 6.15 9.22 14.23
C ALA A 279 6.01 8.21 13.08
N TYR A 280 6.97 7.28 12.97
CA TYR A 280 7.05 6.29 11.92
C TYR A 280 5.74 5.52 11.72
N LEU A 281 5.17 4.98 12.82
CA LEU A 281 3.94 4.19 12.74
C LEU A 281 2.73 5.04 12.29
N SER A 282 2.67 6.32 12.67
CA SER A 282 1.65 7.26 12.18
C SER A 282 1.78 7.51 10.67
N LYS A 283 3.01 7.69 10.18
CA LYS A 283 3.29 7.82 8.74
C LYS A 283 2.85 6.56 7.98
N VAL A 284 3.18 5.37 8.49
CA VAL A 284 2.77 4.08 7.90
C VAL A 284 1.24 3.96 7.82
N ILE A 285 0.53 4.26 8.92
CA ILE A 285 -0.93 4.21 8.98
C ILE A 285 -1.54 5.16 7.95
N ASN A 286 -1.03 6.39 7.84
CA ASN A 286 -1.51 7.38 6.88
C ASN A 286 -1.24 6.95 5.43
N MET A 287 -0.05 6.42 5.12
CA MET A 287 0.25 5.90 3.78
C MET A 287 -0.67 4.74 3.38
N VAL A 288 -0.94 3.80 4.30
CA VAL A 288 -1.85 2.68 4.04
C VAL A 288 -3.28 3.16 3.81
N ARG A 289 -3.73 4.16 4.58
CA ARG A 289 -5.04 4.80 4.39
C ARG A 289 -5.14 5.48 3.03
N ASP A 290 -4.19 6.33 2.70
CA ASP A 290 -4.13 7.05 1.42
C ASP A 290 -4.11 6.10 0.23
N ALA A 291 -3.37 4.97 0.35
CA ALA A 291 -3.33 3.95 -0.69
C ALA A 291 -4.67 3.20 -0.84
N GLN A 292 -5.47 3.09 0.22
CA GLN A 292 -6.82 2.50 0.16
C GLN A 292 -7.86 3.48 -0.40
N ASP A 293 -7.74 4.77 -0.08
CA ASP A 293 -8.71 5.80 -0.48
C ASP A 293 -8.53 6.22 -1.95
N LYS A 294 -7.33 6.21 -2.48
CA LYS A 294 -7.04 6.55 -3.88
C LYS A 294 -7.40 5.41 -4.82
N LYS A 295 -8.41 5.63 -5.68
CA LYS A 295 -8.82 4.64 -6.69
C LYS A 295 -7.72 4.41 -7.73
N SER A 296 -7.37 3.14 -7.95
CA SER A 296 -6.47 2.74 -9.02
C SER A 296 -7.14 2.78 -10.41
N LYS A 297 -6.33 2.70 -11.48
CA LYS A 297 -6.86 2.58 -12.85
C LYS A 297 -7.75 1.33 -13.00
N THR A 298 -7.44 0.24 -12.31
CA THR A 298 -8.22 -1.00 -12.33
C THR A 298 -9.57 -0.84 -11.63
N GLN A 299 -9.63 -0.09 -10.52
CA GLN A 299 -10.91 0.27 -9.86
C GLN A 299 -11.79 1.13 -10.76
N ASN A 300 -11.21 2.16 -11.40
CA ASN A 300 -11.95 3.00 -12.34
C ASN A 300 -12.48 2.22 -13.54
N LEU A 301 -11.75 1.20 -14.01
CA LEU A 301 -12.22 0.28 -15.05
C LEU A 301 -13.40 -0.56 -14.54
N ALA A 302 -13.35 -1.06 -13.31
CA ALA A 302 -14.45 -1.79 -12.69
C ALA A 302 -15.73 -0.95 -12.62
N ASP A 303 -15.61 0.28 -12.14
CA ASP A 303 -16.74 1.21 -12.05
C ASP A 303 -17.38 1.47 -13.43
N ARG A 304 -16.54 1.63 -14.48
CA ARG A 304 -17.01 1.80 -15.85
C ARG A 304 -17.72 0.56 -16.39
N ILE A 305 -17.20 -0.63 -16.13
CA ILE A 305 -17.83 -1.91 -16.51
C ILE A 305 -19.16 -2.07 -15.79
N ALA A 306 -19.23 -1.76 -14.48
CA ALA A 306 -20.46 -1.81 -13.71
C ALA A 306 -21.55 -0.88 -14.27
N PHE A 307 -21.17 0.34 -14.64
CA PHE A 307 -22.08 1.28 -15.30
C PHE A 307 -22.65 0.71 -16.63
N TRP A 308 -21.78 0.20 -17.51
CA TRP A 308 -22.23 -0.36 -18.78
C TRP A 308 -23.08 -1.62 -18.60
N LEU A 309 -22.76 -2.49 -17.64
CA LEU A 309 -23.60 -3.65 -17.32
C LEU A 309 -24.98 -3.21 -16.86
N THR A 310 -25.08 -2.14 -16.05
CA THR A 310 -26.37 -1.58 -15.64
C THR A 310 -27.18 -1.06 -16.83
N VAL A 311 -26.54 -0.33 -17.75
CA VAL A 311 -27.19 0.15 -18.97
C VAL A 311 -27.66 -1.01 -19.85
N ILE A 312 -26.83 -2.05 -20.02
CA ILE A 312 -27.19 -3.27 -20.75
C ILE A 312 -28.37 -3.97 -20.07
N ALA A 313 -28.33 -4.12 -18.73
CA ALA A 313 -29.39 -4.75 -17.97
C ALA A 313 -30.77 -4.05 -18.16
N LEU A 314 -30.77 -2.72 -18.09
CA LEU A 314 -31.99 -1.93 -18.34
C LEU A 314 -32.46 -2.06 -19.79
N SER A 315 -31.55 -1.93 -20.76
CA SER A 315 -31.89 -2.03 -22.18
C SER A 315 -32.42 -3.40 -22.56
N VAL A 316 -31.73 -4.47 -22.14
CA VAL A 316 -32.16 -5.86 -22.39
C VAL A 316 -33.43 -6.17 -21.62
N GLY A 317 -33.58 -5.68 -20.39
CA GLY A 317 -34.79 -5.88 -19.58
C GLY A 317 -36.02 -5.28 -20.23
N PHE A 318 -35.99 -4.01 -20.62
CA PHE A 318 -37.10 -3.37 -21.33
C PHE A 318 -37.32 -3.96 -22.71
N GLY A 319 -36.25 -4.29 -23.44
CA GLY A 319 -36.32 -5.01 -24.71
C GLY A 319 -37.01 -6.38 -24.58
N THR A 320 -36.70 -7.12 -23.51
CA THR A 320 -37.34 -8.41 -23.20
C THR A 320 -38.83 -8.24 -22.91
N LEU A 321 -39.21 -7.21 -22.14
CA LEU A 321 -40.63 -6.88 -21.92
C LEU A 321 -41.36 -6.63 -23.23
N ALA A 322 -40.83 -5.74 -24.08
CA ALA A 322 -41.41 -5.41 -25.37
C ALA A 322 -41.51 -6.63 -26.30
N ALA A 323 -40.45 -7.44 -26.39
CA ALA A 323 -40.41 -8.63 -27.23
C ALA A 323 -41.50 -9.65 -26.86
N TRP A 324 -41.65 -9.96 -25.57
CA TRP A 324 -42.66 -10.94 -25.12
C TRP A 324 -44.09 -10.40 -25.27
N LEU A 325 -44.32 -9.10 -25.14
CA LEU A 325 -45.62 -8.47 -25.43
C LEU A 325 -45.95 -8.57 -26.93
N LEU A 326 -44.96 -8.32 -27.79
CA LEU A 326 -45.14 -8.45 -29.26
C LEU A 326 -45.40 -9.89 -29.70
N ILE A 327 -44.85 -10.85 -29.01
CA ILE A 327 -45.09 -12.28 -29.23
C ILE A 327 -46.48 -12.71 -28.70
N GLY A 328 -47.19 -11.83 -28.02
CA GLY A 328 -48.56 -12.08 -27.52
C GLY A 328 -48.59 -12.82 -26.16
N LYS A 329 -47.50 -12.83 -25.38
CA LYS A 329 -47.51 -13.40 -24.03
C LYS A 329 -48.19 -12.39 -23.06
N PRO A 330 -48.78 -12.92 -21.95
CA PRO A 330 -49.40 -12.06 -20.94
C PRO A 330 -48.39 -11.05 -20.37
N PHE A 331 -48.89 -9.85 -20.04
CA PHE A 331 -48.07 -8.76 -19.47
C PHE A 331 -47.29 -9.23 -18.23
N VAL A 332 -47.90 -10.06 -17.39
CA VAL A 332 -47.29 -10.66 -16.18
C VAL A 332 -46.02 -11.40 -16.52
N PHE A 333 -46.08 -12.31 -17.50
CA PHE A 333 -44.95 -13.09 -17.93
C PHE A 333 -43.81 -12.22 -18.49
N ALA A 334 -44.17 -11.24 -19.34
CA ALA A 334 -43.19 -10.32 -19.90
C ALA A 334 -42.50 -9.47 -18.80
N LEU A 335 -43.26 -9.02 -17.81
CA LEU A 335 -42.79 -8.24 -16.66
C LEU A 335 -41.85 -9.06 -15.76
N GLU A 336 -42.19 -10.32 -15.48
CA GLU A 336 -41.35 -11.24 -14.72
C GLU A 336 -40.01 -11.50 -15.44
N ARG A 337 -39.99 -11.67 -16.75
CA ARG A 337 -38.76 -11.82 -17.55
C ARG A 337 -37.90 -10.57 -17.49
N MET A 338 -38.50 -9.39 -17.65
CA MET A 338 -37.81 -8.10 -17.48
C MET A 338 -37.14 -8.01 -16.10
N ALA A 339 -37.89 -8.26 -15.02
CA ALA A 339 -37.39 -8.21 -13.65
C ALA A 339 -36.24 -9.22 -13.45
N THR A 340 -36.39 -10.45 -13.98
CA THR A 340 -35.34 -11.48 -13.89
C THR A 340 -34.04 -11.03 -14.58
N VAL A 341 -34.14 -10.44 -15.77
CA VAL A 341 -32.98 -9.89 -16.48
C VAL A 341 -32.29 -8.81 -15.66
N MET A 342 -33.06 -7.86 -15.11
CA MET A 342 -32.51 -6.77 -14.30
C MET A 342 -31.80 -7.27 -13.04
N VAL A 343 -32.38 -8.24 -12.35
CA VAL A 343 -31.81 -8.83 -11.13
C VAL A 343 -30.52 -9.60 -11.45
N ILE A 344 -30.55 -10.48 -12.46
CA ILE A 344 -29.43 -11.36 -12.78
C ILE A 344 -28.24 -10.59 -13.37
N ALA A 345 -28.52 -9.53 -14.12
CA ALA A 345 -27.50 -8.67 -14.72
C ALA A 345 -26.89 -7.66 -13.73
N CYS A 346 -27.38 -7.62 -12.47
CA CYS A 346 -26.90 -6.70 -11.45
C CYS A 346 -25.39 -6.88 -11.18
N PRO A 347 -24.56 -5.81 -11.28
CA PRO A 347 -23.11 -5.89 -11.11
C PRO A 347 -22.67 -5.96 -9.63
N HIS A 348 -23.46 -6.60 -8.75
CA HIS A 348 -23.22 -6.64 -7.30
C HIS A 348 -21.82 -7.20 -6.94
N ALA A 349 -21.47 -8.37 -7.49
CA ALA A 349 -20.16 -8.99 -7.24
C ALA A 349 -18.99 -8.14 -7.75
N LEU A 350 -19.22 -7.33 -8.80
CA LEU A 350 -18.20 -6.46 -9.39
C LEU A 350 -17.81 -5.31 -8.46
N GLY A 351 -18.78 -4.75 -7.71
CA GLY A 351 -18.54 -3.72 -6.70
C GLY A 351 -17.58 -4.16 -5.60
N LEU A 352 -17.51 -5.47 -5.32
CA LEU A 352 -16.59 -6.08 -4.34
C LEU A 352 -15.27 -6.58 -4.97
N ALA A 353 -15.26 -6.93 -6.25
CA ALA A 353 -14.20 -7.68 -6.92
C ALA A 353 -12.82 -7.03 -6.81
N VAL A 354 -12.72 -5.72 -6.98
CA VAL A 354 -11.45 -4.98 -6.90
C VAL A 354 -11.21 -4.39 -5.51
N PRO A 355 -12.16 -3.69 -4.85
CA PRO A 355 -11.92 -3.09 -3.54
C PRO A 355 -11.46 -4.09 -2.48
N LEU A 356 -12.02 -5.30 -2.46
CA LEU A 356 -11.62 -6.33 -1.49
C LEU A 356 -10.18 -6.81 -1.74
N VAL A 357 -9.77 -7.02 -2.99
CA VAL A 357 -8.40 -7.41 -3.34
C VAL A 357 -7.43 -6.27 -2.98
N VAL A 358 -7.82 -5.01 -3.22
CA VAL A 358 -7.05 -3.82 -2.82
C VAL A 358 -6.85 -3.81 -1.32
N ALA A 359 -7.92 -3.89 -0.53
CA ALA A 359 -7.84 -3.86 0.92
C ALA A 359 -6.96 -4.99 1.49
N ILE A 360 -7.14 -6.23 0.99
CA ILE A 360 -6.34 -7.39 1.42
C ILE A 360 -4.87 -7.21 1.02
N SER A 361 -4.58 -6.82 -0.23
CA SER A 361 -3.20 -6.71 -0.72
C SER A 361 -2.45 -5.58 -0.02
N THR A 362 -3.06 -4.42 0.18
CA THR A 362 -2.43 -3.30 0.90
C THR A 362 -2.13 -3.67 2.35
N SER A 363 -3.08 -4.33 3.02
CA SER A 363 -2.90 -4.80 4.39
C SER A 363 -1.80 -5.86 4.51
N VAL A 364 -1.78 -6.83 3.61
CA VAL A 364 -0.75 -7.90 3.60
C VAL A 364 0.61 -7.34 3.25
N ALA A 365 0.72 -6.42 2.28
CA ALA A 365 1.95 -5.74 1.93
C ALA A 365 2.54 -4.99 3.14
N ALA A 366 1.72 -4.18 3.82
CA ALA A 366 2.15 -3.42 4.99
C ALA A 366 2.66 -4.31 6.13
N GLN A 367 2.03 -5.47 6.38
CA GLN A 367 2.48 -6.46 7.37
C GLN A 367 3.85 -7.08 7.07
N HIS A 368 4.31 -7.00 5.81
CA HIS A 368 5.61 -7.49 5.36
C HIS A 368 6.57 -6.33 5.03
N GLY A 369 6.34 -5.15 5.60
CA GLY A 369 7.22 -4.01 5.41
C GLY A 369 7.17 -3.37 4.01
N LEU A 370 6.19 -3.72 3.17
CA LEU A 370 5.99 -3.16 1.85
C LEU A 370 4.94 -2.04 1.91
N LEU A 371 5.35 -0.78 1.99
CA LEU A 371 4.45 0.35 2.07
C LEU A 371 4.10 0.86 0.66
N ILE A 372 2.87 0.65 0.24
CA ILE A 372 2.36 1.05 -1.08
C ILE A 372 1.81 2.47 -0.97
N ARG A 373 2.51 3.45 -1.54
CA ARG A 373 2.06 4.84 -1.64
C ARG A 373 1.26 5.09 -2.91
N ASN A 374 1.68 4.50 -4.03
CA ASN A 374 1.00 4.59 -5.32
C ASN A 374 0.44 3.23 -5.74
N ARG A 375 -0.88 3.09 -5.61
CA ARG A 375 -1.57 1.85 -5.95
C ARG A 375 -1.41 1.46 -7.42
N THR A 376 -1.44 2.43 -8.32
CA THR A 376 -1.29 2.17 -9.76
C THR A 376 0.09 1.64 -10.09
N ALA A 377 1.15 2.18 -9.49
CA ALA A 377 2.52 1.69 -9.66
C ALA A 377 2.66 0.25 -9.13
N PHE A 378 2.08 -0.05 -7.96
CA PHE A 378 2.07 -1.43 -7.44
C PHE A 378 1.36 -2.42 -8.38
N GLU A 379 0.20 -2.08 -8.93
CA GLU A 379 -0.49 -2.93 -9.91
C GLU A 379 0.30 -3.07 -11.22
N ASN A 380 1.06 -2.05 -11.59
CA ASN A 380 1.92 -2.03 -12.76
C ASN A 380 3.26 -2.77 -12.55
N SER A 381 3.66 -3.09 -11.31
CA SER A 381 4.89 -3.84 -11.05
C SER A 381 4.95 -5.17 -11.81
N ARG A 382 3.79 -5.75 -12.16
CA ARG A 382 3.68 -6.92 -13.04
C ARG A 382 4.20 -6.74 -14.47
N LYS A 383 4.35 -5.48 -14.93
CA LYS A 383 4.79 -5.12 -16.28
C LYS A 383 6.29 -4.84 -16.34
N ILE A 384 6.96 -4.79 -15.19
CA ILE A 384 8.39 -4.48 -15.13
C ILE A 384 9.13 -5.46 -16.03
N SER A 385 9.86 -4.91 -16.98
CA SER A 385 10.76 -5.66 -17.88
C SER A 385 12.22 -5.39 -17.56
N VAL A 386 12.51 -4.19 -17.05
CA VAL A 386 13.85 -3.76 -16.64
C VAL A 386 13.80 -3.24 -15.21
N MET A 387 14.72 -3.72 -14.37
CA MET A 387 14.96 -3.19 -13.05
C MET A 387 16.36 -2.61 -12.97
N ILE A 388 16.45 -1.38 -12.50
CA ILE A 388 17.70 -0.65 -12.28
C ILE A 388 17.90 -0.51 -10.78
N PHE A 389 19.01 -1.03 -10.29
CA PHE A 389 19.41 -0.92 -8.89
C PHE A 389 20.46 0.17 -8.71
N ASP A 390 20.31 1.01 -7.71
CA ASP A 390 21.49 1.68 -7.17
C ASP A 390 22.39 0.65 -6.49
N LYS A 391 23.71 0.89 -6.48
CA LYS A 391 24.65 -0.01 -5.81
C LYS A 391 24.63 0.15 -4.30
N THR A 392 24.97 1.37 -3.86
CA THR A 392 25.32 1.66 -2.47
C THR A 392 24.07 1.69 -1.57
N GLY A 393 24.10 0.94 -0.45
CA GLY A 393 22.96 0.87 0.46
C GLY A 393 21.77 0.05 -0.06
N THR A 394 21.77 -0.33 -1.36
CA THR A 394 20.72 -1.14 -2.00
C THR A 394 21.20 -2.58 -2.23
N LEU A 395 22.10 -2.83 -3.16
CA LEU A 395 22.69 -4.16 -3.40
C LEU A 395 23.83 -4.48 -2.42
N THR A 396 24.42 -3.45 -1.87
CA THR A 396 25.50 -3.53 -0.89
C THR A 396 25.04 -2.98 0.47
N MET A 397 25.85 -3.23 1.49
CA MET A 397 25.55 -2.79 2.86
C MET A 397 25.58 -1.26 3.03
N GLY A 398 26.24 -0.54 2.10
CA GLY A 398 26.50 0.90 2.21
C GLY A 398 27.60 1.25 3.22
N ASN A 399 28.21 0.24 3.80
CA ASN A 399 29.30 0.36 4.76
C ASN A 399 30.59 -0.14 4.12
N PHE A 400 31.60 0.71 4.07
CA PHE A 400 32.93 0.31 3.62
C PHE A 400 33.63 -0.52 4.69
N GLY A 401 33.64 -1.83 4.52
CA GLY A 401 34.40 -2.74 5.38
C GLY A 401 35.87 -2.76 5.01
N VAL A 402 36.79 -2.78 5.99
CA VAL A 402 38.24 -3.00 5.75
C VAL A 402 38.45 -4.47 5.36
N THR A 403 38.88 -4.67 4.11
CA THR A 403 39.16 -6.00 3.56
C THR A 403 40.59 -6.42 3.78
N ARG A 404 41.53 -5.48 3.63
CA ARG A 404 42.97 -5.68 3.82
C ARG A 404 43.60 -4.40 4.33
N TYR A 405 44.65 -4.53 5.09
CA TYR A 405 45.53 -3.43 5.49
C TYR A 405 46.93 -3.98 5.69
N GLY A 406 47.93 -3.10 5.56
CA GLY A 406 49.31 -3.55 5.66
C GLY A 406 50.30 -2.39 5.69
N SER A 407 51.50 -2.73 6.21
CA SER A 407 52.64 -1.83 6.25
C SER A 407 53.57 -2.06 5.06
N PHE A 408 54.10 -0.99 4.50
CA PHE A 408 55.18 -1.02 3.47
C PHE A 408 56.58 -0.94 4.08
N VAL A 409 56.69 -0.73 5.41
CA VAL A 409 57.95 -0.47 6.08
C VAL A 409 58.04 -1.35 7.36
N GLU A 410 59.21 -1.84 7.64
CA GLU A 410 59.47 -2.72 8.81
C GLU A 410 59.29 -2.01 10.16
N THR A 411 59.30 -0.66 10.18
CA THR A 411 59.17 0.13 11.41
C THR A 411 57.78 0.14 12.01
N TYR A 412 56.77 -0.30 11.26
CA TYR A 412 55.37 -0.45 11.70
C TYR A 412 54.84 -1.81 11.31
N ASN A 413 54.09 -2.43 12.19
CA ASN A 413 53.29 -3.59 11.81
C ASN A 413 51.90 -3.19 11.29
N ASP A 414 51.18 -4.15 10.69
CA ASP A 414 49.87 -3.89 10.04
C ASP A 414 48.87 -3.30 11.05
N THR A 415 48.84 -3.84 12.29
CA THR A 415 47.94 -3.34 13.33
C THR A 415 48.24 -1.90 13.73
N GLN A 416 49.52 -1.50 13.69
CA GLN A 416 49.92 -0.11 13.97
C GLN A 416 49.48 0.84 12.86
N ILE A 417 49.50 0.41 11.59
CA ILE A 417 48.95 1.18 10.46
C ILE A 417 47.47 1.47 10.66
N LEU A 418 46.69 0.43 11.03
CA LEU A 418 45.26 0.58 11.28
C LEU A 418 45.01 1.44 12.55
N SER A 419 45.83 1.32 13.59
CA SER A 419 45.74 2.14 14.80
C SER A 419 46.00 3.62 14.54
N LEU A 420 47.06 3.94 13.76
CA LEU A 420 47.35 5.33 13.35
C LEU A 420 46.24 5.94 12.50
N ALA A 421 45.71 5.19 11.54
CA ALA A 421 44.57 5.63 10.74
C ALA A 421 43.33 5.87 11.62
N GLY A 422 43.05 4.95 12.53
CA GLY A 422 41.94 5.07 13.47
C GLY A 422 42.02 6.29 14.37
N ALA A 423 43.22 6.69 14.79
CA ALA A 423 43.40 7.92 15.58
C ALA A 423 42.89 9.18 14.86
N LEU A 424 43.07 9.24 13.52
CA LEU A 424 42.58 10.33 12.69
C LEU A 424 41.06 10.16 12.38
N GLU A 425 40.66 8.97 11.97
CA GLU A 425 39.30 8.68 11.54
C GLU A 425 38.27 8.71 12.67
N ALA A 426 38.70 8.55 13.93
CA ALA A 426 37.85 8.75 15.12
C ALA A 426 37.25 10.17 15.20
N LYS A 427 37.82 11.13 14.47
CA LYS A 427 37.35 12.52 14.39
C LYS A 427 36.70 12.87 13.04
N SER A 428 36.50 11.89 12.18
CA SER A 428 35.96 12.04 10.82
C SER A 428 34.54 11.46 10.75
N GLU A 429 33.64 12.14 10.06
CA GLU A 429 32.29 11.67 9.74
C GLU A 429 32.20 10.99 8.34
N HIS A 430 33.33 10.75 7.71
CA HIS A 430 33.36 10.14 6.37
C HIS A 430 32.93 8.67 6.42
N PRO A 431 32.20 8.11 5.42
CA PRO A 431 31.80 6.70 5.40
C PRO A 431 32.97 5.71 5.52
N LEU A 432 34.14 6.04 4.99
CA LEU A 432 35.36 5.23 5.15
C LEU A 432 35.82 5.16 6.60
N ALA A 433 35.66 6.25 7.36
CA ALA A 433 36.02 6.32 8.79
C ALA A 433 35.24 5.30 9.60
N MET A 434 33.93 5.17 9.34
CA MET A 434 33.09 4.19 10.05
C MET A 434 33.59 2.75 9.86
N GLY A 435 33.99 2.37 8.66
CA GLY A 435 34.54 1.05 8.38
C GLY A 435 35.88 0.78 9.08
N ILE A 436 36.76 1.78 9.10
CA ILE A 436 38.04 1.69 9.82
C ILE A 436 37.80 1.54 11.32
N MET A 437 36.91 2.37 11.89
CA MET A 437 36.56 2.34 13.32
C MET A 437 35.90 1.03 13.71
N GLN A 438 35.01 0.48 12.84
CA GLN A 438 34.38 -0.81 13.10
C GLN A 438 35.43 -1.95 13.16
N LYS A 439 36.37 -1.96 12.18
CA LYS A 439 37.46 -2.94 12.16
C LYS A 439 38.32 -2.88 13.42
N ILE A 440 38.65 -1.67 13.86
CA ILE A 440 39.42 -1.43 15.10
C ILE A 440 38.67 -1.96 16.31
N LYS A 441 37.37 -1.75 16.40
CA LYS A 441 36.53 -2.25 17.46
C LYS A 441 36.46 -3.78 17.46
N ASP A 442 36.32 -4.40 16.29
CA ASP A 442 36.24 -5.86 16.15
C ASP A 442 37.54 -6.54 16.56
N GLU A 443 38.67 -5.94 16.18
CA GLU A 443 40.03 -6.46 16.54
C GLU A 443 40.52 -5.95 17.91
N LYS A 444 39.73 -5.13 18.61
CA LYS A 444 40.07 -4.56 19.92
C LYS A 444 41.41 -3.81 19.93
N ILE A 445 41.68 -3.05 18.85
CA ILE A 445 42.91 -2.28 18.71
C ILE A 445 42.79 -0.99 19.53
N VAL A 446 43.86 -0.67 20.24
CA VAL A 446 43.94 0.60 20.99
C VAL A 446 44.38 1.71 20.03
N ILE A 447 43.65 2.80 20.01
CA ILE A 447 43.98 3.98 19.19
C ILE A 447 44.65 5.06 20.06
N PRO A 448 45.77 5.64 19.62
CA PRO A 448 46.39 6.80 20.28
C PRO A 448 45.59 8.08 20.08
N GLU A 449 45.87 9.05 20.91
CA GLU A 449 45.22 10.39 20.77
C GLU A 449 45.83 11.17 19.59
N ALA A 450 44.95 11.73 18.75
CA ALA A 450 45.30 12.61 17.65
C ALA A 450 45.06 14.09 18.06
N VAL A 451 46.06 14.95 17.82
CA VAL A 451 45.98 16.41 18.02
C VAL A 451 46.18 17.14 16.71
N ASN A 452 45.73 18.40 16.62
CA ASN A 452 45.85 19.23 15.43
C ASN A 452 45.23 18.61 14.17
N PHE A 453 44.02 18.01 14.33
CA PHE A 453 43.28 17.42 13.21
C PHE A 453 42.89 18.47 12.17
N ASN A 454 43.18 18.17 10.89
CA ASN A 454 42.83 19.02 9.76
C ASN A 454 42.39 18.19 8.55
N ALA A 455 41.37 18.65 7.84
CA ALA A 455 40.89 17.99 6.63
C ALA A 455 41.61 18.59 5.38
N ILE A 456 42.16 17.71 4.54
CA ILE A 456 42.76 18.05 3.24
C ILE A 456 41.66 17.92 2.18
N THR A 457 41.05 19.05 1.81
CA THR A 457 39.87 19.08 0.94
C THR A 457 39.98 18.19 -0.30
N GLY A 458 39.13 17.16 -0.41
CA GLY A 458 39.09 16.21 -1.52
C GLY A 458 40.24 15.22 -1.58
N LYS A 459 41.14 15.17 -0.59
CA LYS A 459 42.36 14.37 -0.64
C LYS A 459 42.62 13.50 0.60
N GLY A 460 42.05 13.87 1.74
CA GLY A 460 42.24 13.09 2.98
C GLY A 460 42.20 13.93 4.24
N ILE A 461 42.82 13.42 5.29
CA ILE A 461 42.92 14.04 6.62
C ILE A 461 44.36 13.96 7.14
N GLU A 462 44.73 14.88 8.02
CA GLU A 462 46.01 14.88 8.71
C GLU A 462 45.86 15.25 10.20
N ALA A 463 46.75 14.71 11.01
CA ALA A 463 46.84 15.04 12.43
C ALA A 463 48.23 14.68 12.98
N VAL A 464 48.54 15.18 14.16
CA VAL A 464 49.75 14.76 14.88
C VAL A 464 49.35 13.64 15.88
N VAL A 465 49.98 12.48 15.73
CA VAL A 465 49.83 11.30 16.57
C VAL A 465 51.22 10.89 17.10
N GLU A 466 51.40 10.77 18.42
CA GLU A 466 52.68 10.41 19.04
C GLU A 466 53.84 11.27 18.57
N ASN A 467 53.64 12.59 18.44
CA ASN A 467 54.61 13.57 17.92
C ASN A 467 55.03 13.37 16.44
N LYS A 468 54.32 12.57 15.65
CA LYS A 468 54.57 12.38 14.21
C LYS A 468 53.39 12.97 13.40
N ASN A 469 53.69 13.52 12.23
CA ASN A 469 52.65 13.98 11.34
C ASN A 469 52.07 12.78 10.54
N VAL A 470 50.87 12.39 10.86
CA VAL A 470 50.17 11.27 10.21
C VAL A 470 49.12 11.82 9.27
N LYS A 471 49.03 11.24 8.07
CA LYS A 471 48.00 11.56 7.07
C LYS A 471 47.34 10.28 6.60
N VAL A 472 46.01 10.32 6.43
CA VAL A 472 45.24 9.30 5.72
C VAL A 472 44.73 9.93 4.42
N VAL A 473 45.23 9.45 3.29
CA VAL A 473 45.12 10.15 1.99
C VAL A 473 44.66 9.26 0.85
N SER A 474 44.04 9.87 -0.16
CA SER A 474 43.64 9.18 -1.40
C SER A 474 44.82 8.93 -2.33
N PRO A 475 44.71 8.00 -3.31
CA PRO A 475 45.73 7.80 -4.37
C PRO A 475 46.08 9.10 -5.12
N GLY A 476 45.11 9.97 -5.34
CA GLY A 476 45.29 11.25 -6.02
C GLY A 476 46.27 12.18 -5.30
N PHE A 477 46.28 12.18 -3.97
CA PHE A 477 47.25 12.96 -3.18
C PHE A 477 48.68 12.45 -3.42
N LEU A 478 48.89 11.14 -3.44
CA LEU A 478 50.23 10.55 -3.67
C LEU A 478 50.73 10.84 -5.09
N ALA A 479 49.82 10.77 -6.06
CA ALA A 479 50.17 11.09 -7.45
C ALA A 479 50.64 12.55 -7.63
N GLU A 480 49.97 13.51 -6.98
CA GLU A 480 50.44 14.93 -6.98
C GLU A 480 51.80 15.12 -6.33
N LYS A 481 52.05 14.37 -5.26
CA LYS A 481 53.32 14.38 -4.53
C LYS A 481 54.40 13.55 -5.22
N LYS A 482 54.08 12.87 -6.35
CA LYS A 482 54.97 11.95 -7.09
C LYS A 482 55.53 10.83 -6.22
N ILE A 483 54.71 10.34 -5.28
CA ILE A 483 55.05 9.20 -4.44
C ILE A 483 54.57 7.93 -5.15
N GLU A 484 55.48 7.01 -5.40
CA GLU A 484 55.15 5.71 -6.03
C GLU A 484 54.41 4.82 -5.04
N ILE A 485 53.34 4.20 -5.54
CA ILE A 485 52.49 3.28 -4.77
C ILE A 485 52.95 1.85 -5.07
N PRO A 486 53.34 1.05 -4.06
CA PRO A 486 53.67 -0.35 -4.23
C PRO A 486 52.48 -1.17 -4.79
N SER A 487 52.77 -2.09 -5.72
CA SER A 487 51.76 -2.93 -6.39
C SER A 487 50.96 -3.79 -5.42
N GLU A 488 51.49 -4.07 -4.26
CA GLU A 488 50.87 -4.85 -3.18
C GLU A 488 49.56 -4.18 -2.65
N ALA A 489 49.44 -2.86 -2.78
CA ALA A 489 48.25 -2.13 -2.40
C ALA A 489 47.05 -2.43 -3.32
N TYR A 490 47.28 -2.83 -4.56
CA TYR A 490 46.25 -2.98 -5.62
C TYR A 490 46.06 -4.43 -6.08
N ILE A 491 46.04 -5.39 -5.17
CA ILE A 491 45.81 -6.81 -5.49
C ILE A 491 44.39 -7.02 -6.03
N ASN A 492 43.40 -6.30 -5.49
CA ASN A 492 42.00 -6.38 -5.93
C ASN A 492 41.54 -5.03 -6.49
N GLU A 493 41.28 -4.97 -7.80
CA GLU A 493 40.87 -3.75 -8.50
C GLU A 493 39.49 -3.20 -8.08
N ALA A 494 38.72 -4.00 -7.33
CA ALA A 494 37.39 -3.65 -6.81
C ALA A 494 37.41 -2.94 -5.44
N GLU A 495 38.58 -2.75 -4.85
CA GLU A 495 38.76 -2.10 -3.55
C GLU A 495 39.03 -0.60 -3.66
N THR A 496 38.51 0.16 -2.72
CA THR A 496 38.91 1.54 -2.48
C THR A 496 40.09 1.52 -1.51
N VAL A 497 41.24 2.07 -1.93
CA VAL A 497 42.45 2.07 -1.09
C VAL A 497 42.74 3.48 -0.61
N VAL A 498 42.96 3.62 0.71
CA VAL A 498 43.49 4.80 1.35
C VAL A 498 44.89 4.50 1.88
N PHE A 499 45.71 5.52 1.94
CA PHE A 499 47.13 5.38 2.25
C PHE A 499 47.48 6.12 3.55
N VAL A 500 48.29 5.48 4.37
CA VAL A 500 48.80 6.05 5.61
C VAL A 500 50.23 6.58 5.32
N VAL A 501 50.41 7.88 5.54
CA VAL A 501 51.68 8.58 5.35
C VAL A 501 52.11 9.12 6.72
N VAL A 502 53.35 8.83 7.14
CA VAL A 502 53.93 9.28 8.41
C VAL A 502 55.19 10.09 8.10
N ASP A 503 55.27 11.32 8.58
CA ASP A 503 56.35 12.26 8.35
C ASP A 503 56.74 12.32 6.85
N ASP A 504 55.73 12.51 6.00
CA ASP A 504 55.79 12.58 4.51
C ASP A 504 56.35 11.30 3.82
N LYS A 505 56.43 10.16 4.53
CA LYS A 505 56.80 8.87 3.95
C LYS A 505 55.57 7.98 3.86
N LEU A 506 55.34 7.35 2.71
CA LEU A 506 54.31 6.33 2.54
C LEU A 506 54.65 5.11 3.42
N THR A 507 53.75 4.85 4.37
CA THR A 507 54.04 3.87 5.44
C THR A 507 53.14 2.64 5.32
N GLY A 508 51.92 2.78 4.85
CA GLY A 508 51.00 1.65 4.71
C GLY A 508 49.73 1.98 3.93
N PHE A 509 48.87 1.01 3.83
CA PHE A 509 47.59 1.13 3.11
C PHE A 509 46.44 0.45 3.91
N ILE A 510 45.23 0.89 3.59
CA ILE A 510 43.97 0.26 4.04
C ILE A 510 43.09 0.14 2.81
N ALA A 511 42.77 -1.09 2.43
CA ALA A 511 41.87 -1.42 1.34
C ALA A 511 40.48 -1.73 1.91
N MET A 512 39.47 -1.18 1.27
CA MET A 512 38.08 -1.23 1.74
C MET A 512 37.15 -1.56 0.59
N SER A 513 36.11 -2.29 0.85
CA SER A 513 35.04 -2.50 -0.14
C SER A 513 33.70 -2.42 0.54
N ASP A 514 32.68 -2.04 -0.24
CA ASP A 514 31.29 -2.09 0.15
C ASP A 514 30.78 -3.52 -0.05
N GLU A 515 30.45 -4.21 1.03
CA GLU A 515 30.11 -5.64 1.02
C GLU A 515 28.74 -5.84 0.35
N ILE A 516 28.67 -6.79 -0.60
CA ILE A 516 27.41 -7.20 -1.23
C ILE A 516 26.54 -7.91 -0.19
N ARG A 517 25.28 -7.49 -0.07
CA ARG A 517 24.33 -8.14 0.82
C ARG A 517 24.08 -9.58 0.38
N LYS A 518 24.03 -10.52 1.32
CA LYS A 518 23.73 -11.92 1.02
C LYS A 518 22.36 -12.09 0.36
N GLU A 519 21.41 -11.28 0.77
CA GLU A 519 20.05 -11.21 0.24
C GLU A 519 19.99 -10.75 -1.22
N SER A 520 21.00 -10.00 -1.70
CA SER A 520 21.06 -9.54 -3.09
C SER A 520 21.23 -10.70 -4.09
N TYR A 521 21.94 -11.75 -3.74
CA TYR A 521 22.10 -12.93 -4.59
C TYR A 521 20.78 -13.63 -4.84
N GLU A 522 19.99 -13.85 -3.79
CA GLU A 522 18.68 -14.49 -3.88
C GLU A 522 17.68 -13.57 -4.60
N ALA A 523 17.68 -12.25 -4.31
CA ALA A 523 16.83 -11.28 -4.97
C ALA A 523 17.07 -11.26 -6.49
N VAL A 524 18.32 -11.19 -6.94
CA VAL A 524 18.70 -11.21 -8.34
C VAL A 524 18.24 -12.51 -9.01
N LYS A 525 18.47 -13.66 -8.37
CA LYS A 525 18.03 -14.95 -8.87
C LYS A 525 16.50 -14.99 -9.06
N MET A 526 15.72 -14.62 -8.03
CA MET A 526 14.26 -14.61 -8.08
C MET A 526 13.74 -13.70 -9.18
N LEU A 527 14.30 -12.52 -9.35
CA LEU A 527 13.86 -11.56 -10.38
C LEU A 527 14.17 -12.07 -11.80
N LYS A 528 15.34 -12.69 -12.02
CA LYS A 528 15.70 -13.32 -13.30
C LYS A 528 14.80 -14.49 -13.65
N GLU A 529 14.44 -15.33 -12.68
CA GLU A 529 13.48 -16.43 -12.87
C GLU A 529 12.08 -15.91 -13.31
N HIS A 530 11.77 -14.65 -12.97
CA HIS A 530 10.54 -13.98 -13.42
C HIS A 530 10.69 -13.23 -14.74
N GLY A 531 11.87 -13.33 -15.41
CA GLY A 531 12.13 -12.80 -16.74
C GLY A 531 12.50 -11.30 -16.79
N LEU A 532 12.93 -10.70 -15.69
CA LEU A 532 13.37 -9.32 -15.64
C LEU A 532 14.82 -9.20 -16.07
N LYS A 533 15.13 -8.11 -16.78
CA LYS A 533 16.53 -7.67 -17.06
C LYS A 533 16.98 -6.77 -15.92
N LEU A 534 18.16 -7.06 -15.36
CA LEU A 534 18.64 -6.43 -14.13
C LEU A 534 19.91 -5.63 -14.42
N PHE A 535 19.87 -4.35 -14.15
CA PHE A 535 20.99 -3.43 -14.34
C PHE A 535 21.36 -2.76 -13.03
N MET A 536 22.64 -2.46 -12.87
CA MET A 536 23.12 -1.65 -11.75
C MET A 536 23.59 -0.28 -12.24
N ILE A 537 23.38 0.73 -11.43
CA ILE A 537 23.87 2.10 -11.67
C ILE A 537 24.63 2.57 -10.43
N THR A 538 25.80 3.18 -10.62
CA THR A 538 26.64 3.62 -9.50
C THR A 538 27.48 4.84 -9.88
N GLY A 539 27.84 5.64 -8.87
CA GLY A 539 28.86 6.70 -9.00
C GLY A 539 30.31 6.17 -8.97
N ASP A 540 30.50 4.90 -8.61
CA ASP A 540 31.82 4.29 -8.53
C ASP A 540 32.49 4.13 -9.92
N ASN A 541 33.77 3.78 -9.89
CA ASN A 541 34.52 3.49 -11.08
C ASN A 541 34.07 2.18 -11.76
N GLU A 542 34.48 2.03 -13.02
CA GLU A 542 34.10 0.92 -13.90
C GLU A 542 34.52 -0.46 -13.35
N LYS A 543 35.68 -0.56 -12.72
CA LYS A 543 36.21 -1.81 -12.18
C LYS A 543 35.37 -2.33 -11.00
N VAL A 544 35.02 -1.45 -10.07
CA VAL A 544 34.12 -1.77 -8.94
C VAL A 544 32.74 -2.18 -9.44
N ALA A 545 32.18 -1.40 -10.37
CA ALA A 545 30.87 -1.69 -10.94
C ALA A 545 30.83 -3.06 -11.63
N LYS A 546 31.85 -3.36 -12.43
CA LYS A 546 31.98 -4.65 -13.11
C LYS A 546 32.06 -5.80 -12.12
N SER A 547 32.93 -5.70 -11.11
CA SER A 547 33.12 -6.74 -10.09
C SER A 547 31.82 -7.10 -9.36
N VAL A 548 31.05 -6.09 -8.93
CA VAL A 548 29.76 -6.30 -8.26
C VAL A 548 28.73 -6.89 -9.22
N SER A 549 28.66 -6.38 -10.47
CA SER A 549 27.75 -6.89 -11.49
C SER A 549 28.01 -8.35 -11.85
N ASP A 550 29.28 -8.70 -12.03
CA ASP A 550 29.70 -10.07 -12.35
C ASP A 550 29.41 -11.03 -11.17
N ALA A 551 29.70 -10.60 -9.93
CA ALA A 551 29.43 -11.38 -8.71
C ALA A 551 27.93 -11.67 -8.52
N LEU A 552 27.06 -10.71 -8.80
CA LEU A 552 25.61 -10.87 -8.73
C LEU A 552 25.00 -11.48 -9.99
N GLY A 553 25.76 -11.55 -11.09
CA GLY A 553 25.28 -12.02 -12.39
C GLY A 553 24.24 -11.10 -13.01
N LEU A 554 24.39 -9.77 -12.92
CA LEU A 554 23.47 -8.80 -13.53
C LEU A 554 23.60 -8.81 -15.06
N ASP A 555 22.63 -8.22 -15.77
CA ASP A 555 22.64 -8.13 -17.25
C ASP A 555 23.48 -6.94 -17.75
N GLY A 556 23.88 -6.05 -16.84
CA GLY A 556 24.79 -4.96 -17.14
C GLY A 556 24.90 -3.93 -16.02
N TRP A 557 25.76 -2.97 -16.23
CA TRP A 557 26.06 -1.93 -15.24
C TRP A 557 26.42 -0.60 -15.93
N TYR A 558 26.28 0.48 -15.16
CA TYR A 558 26.64 1.85 -15.54
C TYR A 558 27.43 2.48 -14.40
N ALA A 559 28.70 2.81 -14.67
CA ALA A 559 29.64 3.36 -13.70
C ALA A 559 29.84 4.87 -13.90
N GLY A 560 30.32 5.56 -12.87
CA GLY A 560 30.63 7.00 -12.92
C GLY A 560 29.40 7.88 -13.16
N ILE A 561 28.22 7.43 -12.79
CA ILE A 561 26.97 8.12 -13.07
C ILE A 561 26.58 9.02 -11.88
N LEU A 562 26.56 10.32 -12.13
CA LEU A 562 26.05 11.32 -11.18
C LEU A 562 24.52 11.27 -11.07
N PRO A 563 23.89 11.85 -10.02
CA PRO A 563 22.45 11.80 -9.80
C PRO A 563 21.59 12.16 -11.02
N ASP A 564 21.92 13.23 -11.75
CA ASP A 564 21.22 13.61 -12.98
C ASP A 564 21.36 12.60 -14.12
N GLY A 565 22.46 11.85 -14.13
CA GLY A 565 22.71 10.77 -15.08
C GLY A 565 21.82 9.56 -14.86
N LYS A 566 21.47 9.26 -13.59
CA LYS A 566 20.56 8.16 -13.23
C LYS A 566 19.18 8.36 -13.87
N LEU A 567 18.63 9.57 -13.78
CA LEU A 567 17.38 9.96 -14.45
C LEU A 567 17.44 9.75 -15.97
N LYS A 568 18.57 10.13 -16.62
CA LYS A 568 18.72 9.96 -18.06
C LYS A 568 18.69 8.49 -18.45
N LYS A 569 19.31 7.61 -17.66
CA LYS A 569 19.31 6.16 -17.93
C LYS A 569 17.92 5.55 -17.80
N VAL A 570 17.14 5.89 -16.80
CA VAL A 570 15.73 5.48 -16.69
C VAL A 570 14.96 5.87 -17.96
N LYS A 571 15.07 7.13 -18.40
CA LYS A 571 14.41 7.63 -19.62
C LYS A 571 14.90 6.95 -20.91
N GLU A 572 16.17 6.54 -20.99
CA GLU A 572 16.71 5.81 -22.13
C GLU A 572 16.04 4.44 -22.29
N PHE A 573 15.85 3.69 -21.20
CA PHE A 573 15.14 2.40 -21.24
C PHE A 573 13.66 2.59 -21.57
N GLN A 574 13.00 3.59 -20.98
CA GLN A 574 11.59 3.90 -21.29
C GLN A 574 11.40 4.26 -22.77
N LYS A 575 12.32 5.02 -23.39
CA LYS A 575 12.28 5.34 -24.83
C LYS A 575 12.44 4.09 -25.72
N LYS A 576 13.07 3.03 -25.22
CA LYS A 576 13.16 1.73 -25.92
C LYS A 576 11.89 0.88 -25.76
N GLY A 577 10.87 1.38 -25.06
CA GLY A 577 9.61 0.67 -24.81
C GLY A 577 9.65 -0.26 -23.61
N GLU A 578 10.73 -0.26 -22.83
CA GLU A 578 10.82 -1.05 -21.61
C GLU A 578 10.00 -0.40 -20.47
N PHE A 579 9.45 -1.22 -19.60
CA PHE A 579 8.76 -0.79 -18.39
C PHE A 579 9.74 -0.86 -17.22
N VAL A 580 10.14 0.30 -16.72
CA VAL A 580 11.33 0.45 -15.88
C VAL A 580 10.94 0.60 -14.40
N ALA A 581 11.54 -0.24 -13.55
CA ALA A 581 11.59 0.01 -12.11
C ALA A 581 12.98 0.57 -11.74
N MET A 582 13.01 1.56 -10.85
CA MET A 582 14.23 2.08 -10.23
C MET A 582 14.18 1.81 -8.74
N THR A 583 15.30 1.30 -8.20
CA THR A 583 15.44 1.02 -6.77
C THR A 583 16.66 1.73 -6.21
N GLY A 584 16.51 2.44 -5.09
CA GLY A 584 17.58 3.17 -4.43
C GLY A 584 17.22 3.63 -3.02
N ASP A 585 18.13 4.29 -2.32
CA ASP A 585 17.95 4.81 -0.96
C ASP A 585 17.16 6.13 -0.89
N GLY A 586 16.94 6.76 -2.02
CA GLY A 586 16.08 7.92 -2.21
C GLY A 586 16.74 9.29 -2.00
N VAL A 587 17.92 9.41 -1.41
CA VAL A 587 18.54 10.74 -1.20
C VAL A 587 19.09 11.27 -2.52
N ASN A 588 19.92 10.47 -3.19
CA ASN A 588 20.54 10.83 -4.47
C ASN A 588 19.72 10.37 -5.68
N ASP A 589 18.77 9.46 -5.45
CA ASP A 589 18.01 8.78 -6.49
C ASP A 589 16.60 9.34 -6.69
N ALA A 590 16.16 10.28 -5.85
CA ALA A 590 14.82 10.83 -5.87
C ALA A 590 14.31 11.23 -7.27
N PRO A 591 15.09 11.93 -8.13
CA PRO A 591 14.64 12.26 -9.48
C PRO A 591 14.48 11.03 -10.38
N ALA A 592 15.32 10.00 -10.22
CA ALA A 592 15.26 8.77 -11.00
C ALA A 592 14.10 7.87 -10.53
N LEU A 593 13.88 7.78 -9.21
CA LEU A 593 12.74 7.08 -8.62
C LEU A 593 11.40 7.68 -9.09
N ALA A 594 11.26 9.01 -9.03
CA ALA A 594 10.06 9.72 -9.49
C ALA A 594 9.80 9.57 -11.00
N ALA A 595 10.83 9.40 -11.82
CA ALA A 595 10.70 9.27 -13.26
C ALA A 595 10.50 7.84 -13.76
N ALA A 596 10.81 6.84 -12.95
CA ALA A 596 10.58 5.43 -13.28
C ALA A 596 9.07 5.13 -13.38
N ASP A 597 8.72 4.03 -14.07
CA ASP A 597 7.33 3.54 -14.08
C ASP A 597 6.91 2.97 -12.73
N VAL A 598 7.90 2.50 -11.95
CA VAL A 598 7.76 2.10 -10.54
C VAL A 598 9.02 2.52 -9.78
N GLY A 599 8.90 3.52 -8.92
CA GLY A 599 9.98 3.93 -8.01
C GLY A 599 9.90 3.17 -6.69
N ILE A 600 10.99 2.50 -6.30
CA ILE A 600 11.07 1.69 -5.09
C ILE A 600 12.18 2.24 -4.20
N ALA A 601 11.82 2.77 -3.04
CA ALA A 601 12.79 3.20 -2.03
C ALA A 601 13.09 2.07 -1.06
N ILE A 602 14.37 1.90 -0.70
CA ILE A 602 14.84 0.93 0.28
C ILE A 602 15.26 1.66 1.55
N GLY A 603 14.79 1.13 2.71
CA GLY A 603 15.13 1.65 4.03
C GLY A 603 14.19 2.74 4.53
N SER A 604 14.07 2.84 5.83
CA SER A 604 13.21 3.81 6.53
C SER A 604 13.83 5.23 6.63
N GLY A 605 14.94 5.47 5.94
CA GLY A 605 15.95 6.42 6.38
C GLY A 605 15.78 7.87 5.94
N THR A 606 15.00 8.22 4.95
CA THR A 606 14.88 9.62 4.54
C THR A 606 13.45 10.01 4.19
N ASP A 607 13.00 11.14 4.75
CA ASP A 607 11.69 11.72 4.41
C ASP A 607 11.58 12.00 2.89
N ILE A 608 12.70 12.29 2.22
CA ILE A 608 12.77 12.55 0.77
C ILE A 608 12.44 11.28 -0.05
N ALA A 609 12.97 10.11 0.35
CA ALA A 609 12.66 8.85 -0.30
C ALA A 609 11.17 8.50 -0.15
N ALA A 610 10.64 8.71 1.05
CA ALA A 610 9.23 8.48 1.36
C ALA A 610 8.30 9.40 0.56
N GLU A 611 8.74 10.60 0.19
CA GLU A 611 7.95 11.55 -0.60
C GLU A 611 8.01 11.31 -2.10
N THR A 612 9.05 10.70 -2.63
CA THR A 612 9.27 10.55 -4.07
C THR A 612 8.97 9.17 -4.63
N ALA A 613 9.20 8.10 -3.86
CA ALA A 613 8.98 6.74 -4.30
C ALA A 613 7.49 6.36 -4.34
N ASP A 614 7.14 5.45 -5.23
CA ASP A 614 5.80 4.84 -5.30
C ASP A 614 5.59 3.78 -4.23
N ILE A 615 6.66 3.07 -3.86
CA ILE A 615 6.67 1.97 -2.90
C ILE A 615 7.91 2.11 -2.01
N ILE A 616 7.73 1.90 -0.71
CA ILE A 616 8.79 1.99 0.27
C ILE A 616 8.96 0.62 0.92
N LEU A 617 10.18 0.12 0.91
CA LEU A 617 10.57 -1.09 1.62
C LEU A 617 11.16 -0.66 2.97
N VAL A 618 10.48 -1.03 4.04
CA VAL A 618 10.86 -0.66 5.42
C VAL A 618 12.21 -1.27 5.78
N ASN A 619 12.39 -2.53 5.40
CA ASN A 619 13.64 -3.25 5.59
C ASN A 619 14.58 -2.93 4.43
N SER A 620 15.86 -2.81 4.73
CA SER A 620 16.88 -2.69 3.69
C SER A 620 17.20 -4.05 3.06
N ASN A 621 16.16 -4.89 2.81
CA ASN A 621 16.32 -6.24 2.28
C ASN A 621 15.98 -6.29 0.78
N PRO A 622 16.95 -6.56 -0.11
CA PRO A 622 16.70 -6.69 -1.55
C PRO A 622 15.69 -7.80 -1.93
N GLN A 623 15.50 -8.84 -1.11
CA GLN A 623 14.49 -9.87 -1.37
C GLN A 623 13.06 -9.32 -1.37
N ASP A 624 12.81 -8.24 -0.62
CA ASP A 624 11.51 -7.58 -0.59
C ASP A 624 11.14 -6.97 -1.94
N ILE A 625 12.15 -6.62 -2.79
CA ILE A 625 11.92 -6.16 -4.16
C ILE A 625 11.35 -7.29 -5.02
N ALA A 626 11.93 -8.49 -4.92
CA ALA A 626 11.42 -9.65 -5.65
C ALA A 626 10.02 -10.02 -5.15
N SER A 627 9.81 -10.02 -3.84
CA SER A 627 8.52 -10.26 -3.20
C SER A 627 7.46 -9.27 -3.69
N LEU A 628 7.80 -7.98 -3.80
CA LEU A 628 6.94 -6.93 -4.32
C LEU A 628 6.47 -7.22 -5.75
N VAL A 629 7.38 -7.56 -6.67
CA VAL A 629 7.06 -7.84 -8.08
C VAL A 629 6.14 -9.06 -8.18
N ILE A 630 6.47 -10.14 -7.47
CA ILE A 630 5.70 -11.39 -7.47
C ILE A 630 4.30 -11.16 -6.88
N PHE A 631 4.23 -10.42 -5.77
CA PHE A 631 2.97 -10.12 -5.10
C PHE A 631 2.09 -9.15 -5.92
N GLY A 632 2.67 -8.15 -6.57
CA GLY A 632 1.96 -7.26 -7.49
C GLY A 632 1.31 -8.02 -8.65
N LYS A 633 2.05 -8.95 -9.28
CA LYS A 633 1.55 -9.85 -10.31
C LYS A 633 0.42 -10.74 -9.80
N ALA A 634 0.59 -11.33 -8.62
CA ALA A 634 -0.43 -12.18 -8.00
C ALA A 634 -1.71 -11.38 -7.67
N THR A 635 -1.55 -10.16 -7.16
CA THR A 635 -2.67 -9.25 -6.84
C THR A 635 -3.48 -8.91 -8.08
N TYR A 636 -2.83 -8.49 -9.15
CA TYR A 636 -3.50 -8.19 -10.41
C TYR A 636 -4.23 -9.40 -10.99
N ASN A 637 -3.60 -10.59 -10.99
CA ASN A 637 -4.23 -11.81 -11.45
C ASN A 637 -5.49 -12.13 -10.63
N LYS A 638 -5.49 -11.89 -9.33
CA LYS A 638 -6.68 -12.05 -8.48
C LYS A 638 -7.78 -11.05 -8.82
N MET A 639 -7.44 -9.81 -9.14
CA MET A 639 -8.43 -8.85 -9.65
C MET A 639 -9.08 -9.33 -10.94
N ILE A 640 -8.29 -9.79 -11.91
CA ILE A 640 -8.83 -10.32 -13.18
C ILE A 640 -9.69 -11.57 -12.96
N GLN A 641 -9.26 -12.50 -12.12
CA GLN A 641 -10.08 -13.66 -11.76
C GLN A 641 -11.43 -13.24 -11.17
N ASN A 642 -11.41 -12.26 -10.24
CA ASN A 642 -12.63 -11.73 -9.66
C ASN A 642 -13.53 -11.05 -10.69
N PHE A 643 -12.95 -10.32 -11.65
CA PHE A 643 -13.71 -9.76 -12.77
C PHE A 643 -14.44 -10.85 -13.57
N ILE A 644 -13.74 -11.94 -13.92
CA ILE A 644 -14.31 -13.05 -14.67
C ILE A 644 -15.44 -13.71 -13.89
N TRP A 645 -15.25 -13.96 -12.59
CA TRP A 645 -16.30 -14.54 -11.74
C TRP A 645 -17.49 -13.59 -11.51
N ALA A 646 -17.24 -12.29 -11.44
CA ALA A 646 -18.27 -11.28 -11.19
C ALA A 646 -19.14 -10.97 -12.43
N THR A 647 -18.60 -11.16 -13.65
CA THR A 647 -19.26 -10.74 -14.89
C THR A 647 -19.49 -11.87 -15.88
N GLY A 648 -18.65 -12.93 -15.84
CA GLY A 648 -18.65 -13.97 -16.86
C GLY A 648 -19.95 -14.79 -16.89
N TYR A 649 -20.55 -15.04 -15.72
CA TYR A 649 -21.82 -15.77 -15.67
C TYR A 649 -22.97 -15.01 -16.35
N ASN A 650 -22.93 -13.67 -16.40
CA ASN A 650 -23.98 -12.82 -16.99
C ASN A 650 -24.15 -13.08 -18.49
N VAL A 651 -23.09 -13.51 -19.18
CA VAL A 651 -23.13 -13.81 -20.62
C VAL A 651 -24.12 -14.96 -20.90
N VAL A 652 -24.20 -15.94 -20.00
CA VAL A 652 -25.12 -17.07 -20.12
C VAL A 652 -26.44 -16.76 -19.40
N ALA A 653 -26.37 -16.16 -18.24
CA ALA A 653 -27.53 -15.97 -17.37
C ALA A 653 -28.53 -14.94 -17.90
N ILE A 654 -28.08 -13.86 -18.57
CA ILE A 654 -28.97 -12.84 -19.14
C ILE A 654 -29.86 -13.42 -20.25
N PRO A 655 -29.37 -14.14 -21.28
CA PRO A 655 -30.22 -14.80 -22.29
C PRO A 655 -31.20 -15.78 -21.65
N LEU A 656 -30.80 -16.57 -20.68
CA LEU A 656 -31.68 -17.48 -19.95
C LEU A 656 -32.78 -16.76 -19.20
N ALA A 657 -32.44 -15.67 -18.52
CA ALA A 657 -33.39 -14.82 -17.81
C ALA A 657 -34.40 -14.16 -18.80
N ALA A 658 -33.92 -13.74 -19.96
CA ALA A 658 -34.76 -13.20 -21.01
C ALA A 658 -35.75 -14.25 -21.62
N GLY A 659 -35.53 -15.53 -21.33
CA GLY A 659 -36.39 -16.60 -21.75
C GLY A 659 -36.05 -17.22 -23.11
N VAL A 660 -34.78 -17.16 -23.55
CA VAL A 660 -34.34 -17.75 -24.84
C VAL A 660 -34.65 -19.25 -24.91
N LEU A 661 -34.57 -19.96 -23.77
CA LEU A 661 -34.90 -21.39 -23.70
C LEU A 661 -36.32 -21.66 -23.21
N PHE A 662 -37.24 -20.71 -23.32
CA PHE A 662 -38.64 -20.88 -22.95
C PHE A 662 -39.31 -22.05 -23.68
N SER A 663 -39.03 -22.23 -24.97
CA SER A 663 -39.54 -23.34 -25.77
C SER A 663 -39.06 -24.72 -25.31
N ALA A 664 -37.90 -24.76 -24.62
CA ALA A 664 -37.35 -25.99 -24.02
C ALA A 664 -37.84 -26.19 -22.54
N GLY A 665 -38.75 -25.36 -22.07
CA GLY A 665 -39.30 -25.46 -20.69
C GLY A 665 -38.37 -24.89 -19.61
N ILE A 666 -37.26 -24.25 -19.98
CA ILE A 666 -36.30 -23.68 -19.01
C ILE A 666 -36.63 -22.20 -18.75
N ILE A 667 -37.04 -21.92 -17.52
CA ILE A 667 -37.39 -20.57 -17.06
C ILE A 667 -36.68 -20.31 -15.73
N ILE A 668 -36.00 -19.16 -15.63
CA ILE A 668 -35.37 -18.72 -14.40
C ILE A 668 -36.27 -17.65 -13.74
N SER A 669 -36.58 -17.81 -12.44
CA SER A 669 -37.29 -16.78 -11.69
C SER A 669 -36.35 -15.68 -11.17
N PRO A 670 -36.84 -14.50 -10.81
CA PRO A 670 -36.04 -13.44 -10.21
C PRO A 670 -35.32 -13.88 -8.92
N ALA A 671 -35.95 -14.71 -8.13
CA ALA A 671 -35.36 -15.26 -6.90
C ALA A 671 -34.16 -16.17 -7.17
N ILE A 672 -34.23 -17.06 -8.16
CA ILE A 672 -33.09 -17.88 -8.60
C ILE A 672 -31.96 -17.00 -9.15
N GLY A 673 -32.30 -15.94 -9.92
CA GLY A 673 -31.35 -14.96 -10.39
C GLY A 673 -30.58 -14.28 -9.25
N ALA A 674 -31.27 -13.90 -8.19
CA ALA A 674 -30.68 -13.31 -6.99
C ALA A 674 -29.74 -14.29 -6.25
N VAL A 675 -30.08 -15.58 -6.21
CA VAL A 675 -29.19 -16.61 -5.65
C VAL A 675 -27.90 -16.71 -6.44
N PHE A 676 -27.93 -16.78 -7.76
CA PHE A 676 -26.72 -16.84 -8.61
C PHE A 676 -25.83 -15.62 -8.42
N MET A 677 -26.42 -14.44 -8.36
CA MET A 677 -25.69 -13.21 -8.09
C MET A 677 -25.02 -13.23 -6.71
N SER A 678 -25.69 -13.70 -5.66
CA SER A 678 -25.15 -13.79 -4.31
C SER A 678 -24.04 -14.84 -4.21
N VAL A 679 -24.19 -15.98 -4.87
CA VAL A 679 -23.13 -17.01 -4.96
C VAL A 679 -21.89 -16.43 -5.66
N SER A 680 -22.04 -15.67 -6.74
CA SER A 680 -20.93 -14.99 -7.41
C SER A 680 -20.18 -14.07 -6.43
N THR A 681 -20.90 -13.30 -5.60
CA THR A 681 -20.30 -12.44 -4.58
C THR A 681 -19.47 -13.22 -3.56
N VAL A 682 -20.00 -14.36 -3.09
CA VAL A 682 -19.28 -15.24 -2.15
C VAL A 682 -18.03 -15.81 -2.78
N ILE A 683 -18.09 -16.27 -4.05
CA ILE A 683 -16.93 -16.78 -4.80
C ILE A 683 -15.85 -15.70 -4.89
N VAL A 684 -16.21 -14.48 -5.28
CA VAL A 684 -15.29 -13.33 -5.36
C VAL A 684 -14.62 -13.05 -4.02
N ALA A 685 -15.40 -13.07 -2.92
CA ALA A 685 -14.88 -12.84 -1.58
C ALA A 685 -13.88 -13.93 -1.14
N ILE A 686 -14.21 -15.20 -1.36
CA ILE A 686 -13.33 -16.33 -1.06
C ILE A 686 -12.06 -16.29 -1.92
N ASN A 687 -12.20 -16.03 -3.23
CA ASN A 687 -11.06 -15.95 -4.14
C ASN A 687 -10.07 -14.86 -3.73
N ALA A 688 -10.55 -13.69 -3.28
CA ALA A 688 -9.72 -12.61 -2.76
C ALA A 688 -8.92 -13.04 -1.51
N GLN A 689 -9.50 -13.85 -0.60
CA GLN A 689 -8.81 -14.31 0.61
C GLN A 689 -7.61 -15.23 0.30
N PHE A 690 -7.61 -15.93 -0.83
CA PHE A 690 -6.46 -16.75 -1.23
C PHE A 690 -5.17 -15.94 -1.48
N LEU A 691 -5.28 -14.62 -1.67
CA LEU A 691 -4.12 -13.76 -1.81
C LEU A 691 -3.22 -13.78 -0.55
N LYS A 692 -3.81 -13.88 0.65
CA LYS A 692 -3.06 -14.02 1.91
C LYS A 692 -2.13 -15.24 1.93
N ARG A 693 -2.58 -16.36 1.33
CA ARG A 693 -1.77 -17.60 1.26
C ARG A 693 -0.60 -17.47 0.29
N LYS A 694 -0.73 -16.62 -0.73
CA LYS A 694 0.31 -16.44 -1.74
C LYS A 694 1.53 -15.72 -1.16
N MET A 695 1.31 -14.66 -0.37
CA MET A 695 2.38 -13.88 0.27
C MET A 695 3.16 -14.70 1.31
N ARG A 696 2.49 -15.60 2.05
CA ARG A 696 3.16 -16.48 3.03
C ARG A 696 4.13 -17.50 2.41
N LYS A 697 4.07 -17.69 1.08
CA LYS A 697 4.92 -18.63 0.33
C LYS A 697 6.08 -17.93 -0.39
N ILE A 698 6.07 -16.61 -0.42
CA ILE A 698 7.12 -15.74 -0.94
C ILE A 698 8.03 -15.31 0.22
#